data_780dcbfe764077f4dfe89ba2691432fe
#
_entry.id   780dcbfe764077f4dfe89ba2691432fe
#
_cell.length_a   1.000
_cell.length_b   1.000
_cell.length_c   1.000
_cell.angle_alpha   90.00
_cell.angle_beta   90.00
_cell.angle_gamma   90.00
#
_symmetry.space_group_name_H-M   'P 1'
#
loop_
_entity.id
_entity.type
_entity.pdbx_description
1 polymer ?
#
loop_
_entity_poly.entity_id
_entity_poly.type
_entity_poly.pdbx_seq_one_letter_code
_entity_poly.pdbx_strand_id
1 'polypeptide(L)'
;MNKQLDDTPDHLDSRFLRAQIYWRADKYDSALRDLGYAIKHYKGKPQVYKSSLWGLQGAIYDEMKRYSDAAESYRQAVKFAKKDNPERVQKYNFDLAQALYQDDRFDESEKVYRTMLKNDPGDAAAMLGIARFYRDKQDYQESLLWLEKAESYNSEYGEIYKFKMQVYDKMGREDDTVDAALKYFELDDDAEAWYVADYAEKHYTYGVARIKAEMNKEDANSRWIVLLTRMYEDHGDYLHALELYNKVESEYGEYAMISYYKSNCYREIGQFKKAISEATKAIELSGDKSFYSHRGDIFRSVGMYKEAIADYQVSMENDPSSGYEYYAIGWCHELQGDKDKAMEYYNQGIDLDKTYAYLFISRGDLLKERGDIEGATADYEKVLEIDNEPDDGSCRQYALLGLGRDNEALEWMEKIIENNPNDNGVYYDKACLFARMGRTEDAIQALEEAFKKGFRRFAHLEHDNDMDTLRNLPEYKALIQEYKDKPVEEQVEEPEITIETAEALVSEIRMKKMPGGTYEVPCTINGLPLKFIFDTGASDVILSSVEANFMLKNDYLSEKDFKGSRRYLTADGTIANGAIVRIKEVKVGDVTLKNIEASVVNSQKAPLLLGQSVLDRFGTITIDNENSIMTIKYTPRD
;
A
#
# COMPACT_ATOMS: atom_id res chain seq x y z
N MET A 1 -33.91 -4.29 -31.56
CA MET A 1 -33.77 -5.46 -30.66
C MET A 1 -35.09 -5.87 -30.03
N ASN A 2 -35.80 -5.04 -29.26
CA ASN A 2 -37.12 -5.38 -28.72
C ASN A 2 -38.10 -5.78 -29.83
N LYS A 3 -38.23 -5.00 -30.92
CA LYS A 3 -39.08 -5.33 -32.09
C LYS A 3 -38.72 -6.67 -32.72
N GLN A 4 -37.44 -7.04 -32.82
CA GLN A 4 -37.00 -8.33 -33.33
C GLN A 4 -37.37 -9.48 -32.39
N LEU A 5 -37.37 -9.27 -31.07
CA LEU A 5 -37.82 -10.24 -30.09
C LEU A 5 -39.34 -10.33 -30.00
N ASP A 6 -40.06 -9.25 -30.31
CA ASP A 6 -41.52 -9.28 -30.45
C ASP A 6 -41.94 -10.11 -31.67
N ASP A 7 -41.20 -9.98 -32.79
CA ASP A 7 -41.44 -10.76 -34.02
C ASP A 7 -40.92 -12.20 -33.93
N THR A 8 -39.80 -12.43 -33.21
CA THR A 8 -39.16 -13.73 -33.03
C THR A 8 -38.70 -13.92 -31.60
N PRO A 9 -39.59 -14.29 -30.67
CA PRO A 9 -39.26 -14.40 -29.23
C PRO A 9 -38.12 -15.38 -28.90
N ASP A 10 -37.87 -16.34 -29.77
CA ASP A 10 -36.87 -17.40 -29.62
C ASP A 10 -35.51 -17.04 -30.22
N HIS A 11 -35.29 -15.79 -30.68
CA HIS A 11 -34.02 -15.38 -31.27
C HIS A 11 -32.94 -15.21 -30.20
N LEU A 12 -32.10 -16.25 -30.06
CA LEU A 12 -31.13 -16.35 -28.95
C LEU A 12 -30.04 -15.25 -28.96
N ASP A 13 -29.57 -14.89 -30.17
CA ASP A 13 -28.54 -13.84 -30.31
C ASP A 13 -29.07 -12.48 -29.85
N SER A 14 -30.35 -12.17 -30.16
CA SER A 14 -30.97 -10.92 -29.69
C SER A 14 -31.17 -10.89 -28.17
N ARG A 15 -31.50 -12.04 -27.56
CA ARG A 15 -31.60 -12.16 -26.11
C ARG A 15 -30.24 -11.99 -25.45
N PHE A 16 -29.19 -12.56 -26.00
CA PHE A 16 -27.84 -12.39 -25.49
C PHE A 16 -27.38 -10.91 -25.54
N LEU A 17 -27.58 -10.26 -26.68
CA LEU A 17 -27.27 -8.83 -26.83
C LEU A 17 -28.11 -7.97 -25.87
N ARG A 18 -29.40 -8.28 -25.66
CA ARG A 18 -30.23 -7.56 -24.72
C ARG A 18 -29.80 -7.79 -23.29
N ALA A 19 -29.39 -9.01 -22.94
CA ALA A 19 -28.82 -9.31 -21.62
C ALA A 19 -27.55 -8.50 -21.36
N GLN A 20 -26.65 -8.33 -22.34
CA GLN A 20 -25.46 -7.48 -22.21
C GLN A 20 -25.82 -5.99 -21.99
N ILE A 21 -26.86 -5.50 -22.65
CA ILE A 21 -27.33 -4.12 -22.43
C ILE A 21 -27.95 -3.97 -21.06
N TYR A 22 -28.75 -4.94 -20.60
CA TYR A 22 -29.31 -4.92 -19.25
C TYR A 22 -28.20 -4.99 -18.17
N TRP A 23 -27.19 -5.83 -18.39
CA TRP A 23 -26.02 -5.91 -17.49
C TRP A 23 -25.31 -4.55 -17.35
N ARG A 24 -24.99 -3.89 -18.48
CA ARG A 24 -24.35 -2.56 -18.47
C ARG A 24 -25.22 -1.45 -17.87
N ALA A 25 -26.51 -1.69 -17.71
CA ALA A 25 -27.48 -0.77 -17.11
C ALA A 25 -27.90 -1.23 -15.70
N ASP A 26 -27.10 -2.09 -15.06
CA ASP A 26 -27.28 -2.65 -13.71
C ASP A 26 -28.63 -3.36 -13.48
N LYS A 27 -29.29 -3.75 -14.58
CA LYS A 27 -30.58 -4.46 -14.55
C LYS A 27 -30.37 -5.99 -14.56
N TYR A 28 -29.67 -6.47 -13.52
CA TYR A 28 -29.19 -7.85 -13.41
C TYR A 28 -30.30 -8.91 -13.56
N ASP A 29 -31.43 -8.74 -12.89
CA ASP A 29 -32.55 -9.68 -12.98
C ASP A 29 -33.13 -9.79 -14.40
N SER A 30 -33.16 -8.71 -15.15
CA SER A 30 -33.61 -8.71 -16.54
C SER A 30 -32.63 -9.40 -17.46
N ALA A 31 -31.30 -9.18 -17.22
CA ALA A 31 -30.26 -9.88 -17.95
C ALA A 31 -30.29 -11.39 -17.68
N LEU A 32 -30.40 -11.79 -16.41
CA LEU A 32 -30.49 -13.20 -16.00
C LEU A 32 -31.70 -13.91 -16.56
N ARG A 33 -32.85 -13.23 -16.66
CA ARG A 33 -34.06 -13.80 -17.31
C ARG A 33 -33.84 -14.12 -18.80
N ASP A 34 -33.22 -13.19 -19.54
CA ASP A 34 -32.90 -13.41 -20.95
C ASP A 34 -31.88 -14.54 -21.15
N LEU A 35 -30.82 -14.57 -20.31
CA LEU A 35 -29.80 -15.62 -20.34
C LEU A 35 -30.40 -16.98 -19.98
N GLY A 36 -31.22 -17.07 -18.92
CA GLY A 36 -31.88 -18.30 -18.50
C GLY A 36 -32.78 -18.87 -19.61
N TYR A 37 -33.53 -18.00 -20.30
CA TYR A 37 -34.29 -18.40 -21.45
C TYR A 37 -33.40 -18.92 -22.59
N ALA A 38 -32.35 -18.17 -22.94
CA ALA A 38 -31.41 -18.54 -24.01
C ALA A 38 -30.71 -19.86 -23.74
N ILE A 39 -30.24 -20.08 -22.51
CA ILE A 39 -29.58 -21.32 -22.08
C ILE A 39 -30.53 -22.52 -22.18
N LYS A 40 -31.79 -22.36 -21.72
CA LYS A 40 -32.80 -23.41 -21.72
C LYS A 40 -33.22 -23.83 -23.14
N HIS A 41 -33.34 -22.86 -24.05
CA HIS A 41 -33.82 -23.09 -25.40
C HIS A 41 -32.71 -23.16 -26.45
N TYR A 42 -31.44 -23.34 -25.99
CA TYR A 42 -30.27 -23.43 -26.89
C TYR A 42 -30.38 -24.63 -27.83
N LYS A 43 -30.71 -24.38 -29.09
CA LYS A 43 -30.83 -25.40 -30.15
C LYS A 43 -30.14 -24.92 -31.43
N GLY A 44 -29.53 -25.86 -32.18
CA GLY A 44 -28.90 -25.54 -33.44
C GLY A 44 -27.52 -24.92 -33.36
N LYS A 45 -27.17 -24.06 -34.31
CA LYS A 45 -25.89 -23.34 -34.38
C LYS A 45 -26.14 -21.83 -34.37
N PRO A 46 -26.51 -21.22 -33.23
CA PRO A 46 -26.62 -19.78 -33.14
C PRO A 46 -25.22 -19.14 -33.32
N GLN A 47 -25.16 -17.83 -33.57
CA GLN A 47 -23.89 -17.10 -33.64
C GLN A 47 -23.22 -16.99 -32.27
N VAL A 48 -24.02 -17.09 -31.20
CA VAL A 48 -23.51 -17.05 -29.81
C VAL A 48 -23.21 -18.45 -29.30
N TYR A 49 -22.04 -18.64 -28.72
CA TYR A 49 -21.65 -19.90 -28.09
C TYR A 49 -22.42 -20.15 -26.79
N LYS A 50 -22.76 -21.40 -26.49
CA LYS A 50 -23.40 -21.77 -25.23
C LYS A 50 -22.51 -21.45 -24.02
N SER A 51 -21.19 -21.62 -24.18
CA SER A 51 -20.21 -21.21 -23.18
C SER A 51 -20.26 -19.71 -22.87
N SER A 52 -20.50 -18.85 -23.87
CA SER A 52 -20.63 -17.41 -23.69
C SER A 52 -21.88 -16.99 -22.90
N LEU A 53 -23.00 -17.73 -23.08
CA LEU A 53 -24.20 -17.50 -22.28
C LEU A 53 -23.95 -17.76 -20.80
N TRP A 54 -23.30 -18.89 -20.48
CA TRP A 54 -22.95 -19.27 -19.12
C TRP A 54 -21.86 -18.35 -18.54
N GLY A 55 -20.89 -17.95 -19.36
CA GLY A 55 -19.82 -17.00 -18.94
C GLY A 55 -20.41 -15.64 -18.57
N LEU A 56 -21.34 -15.10 -19.34
CA LEU A 56 -22.01 -13.84 -19.01
C LEU A 56 -22.89 -13.97 -17.75
N GLN A 57 -23.57 -15.11 -17.59
CA GLN A 57 -24.37 -15.37 -16.40
C GLN A 57 -23.47 -15.40 -15.15
N GLY A 58 -22.28 -16.04 -15.24
CA GLY A 58 -21.28 -16.04 -14.17
C GLY A 58 -20.84 -14.65 -13.81
N ALA A 59 -20.49 -13.81 -14.79
CA ALA A 59 -20.07 -12.44 -14.57
C ALA A 59 -21.15 -11.58 -13.88
N ILE A 60 -22.42 -11.75 -14.25
CA ILE A 60 -23.52 -11.04 -13.59
C ILE A 60 -23.66 -11.47 -12.12
N TYR A 61 -23.58 -12.78 -11.85
CA TYR A 61 -23.65 -13.27 -10.47
C TYR A 61 -22.44 -12.81 -9.63
N ASP A 62 -21.27 -12.70 -10.24
CA ASP A 62 -20.06 -12.21 -9.60
C ASP A 62 -20.22 -10.75 -9.14
N GLU A 63 -20.71 -9.86 -10.03
CA GLU A 63 -21.03 -8.48 -9.68
C GLU A 63 -22.13 -8.35 -8.62
N MET A 64 -23.08 -9.28 -8.61
CA MET A 64 -24.09 -9.37 -7.55
C MET A 64 -23.55 -9.96 -6.24
N LYS A 65 -22.25 -10.26 -6.15
CA LYS A 65 -21.60 -10.95 -5.04
C LYS A 65 -22.23 -12.32 -4.69
N ARG A 66 -22.87 -12.95 -5.68
CA ARG A 66 -23.45 -14.30 -5.58
C ARG A 66 -22.45 -15.32 -6.07
N TYR A 67 -21.35 -15.45 -5.36
CA TYR A 67 -20.15 -16.16 -5.82
C TYR A 67 -20.39 -17.67 -6.05
N SER A 68 -21.25 -18.30 -5.26
CA SER A 68 -21.62 -19.71 -5.47
C SER A 68 -22.32 -19.93 -6.81
N ASP A 69 -23.26 -19.05 -7.17
CA ASP A 69 -23.98 -19.10 -8.46
C ASP A 69 -23.04 -18.75 -9.62
N ALA A 70 -22.12 -17.81 -9.41
CA ALA A 70 -21.07 -17.44 -10.37
C ALA A 70 -20.18 -18.66 -10.67
N ALA A 71 -19.66 -19.32 -9.63
CA ALA A 71 -18.81 -20.49 -9.77
C ALA A 71 -19.50 -21.63 -10.54
N GLU A 72 -20.78 -21.92 -10.26
CA GLU A 72 -21.51 -22.94 -11.01
C GLU A 72 -21.72 -22.55 -12.48
N SER A 73 -22.02 -21.27 -12.73
CA SER A 73 -22.18 -20.75 -14.10
C SER A 73 -20.85 -20.84 -14.88
N TYR A 74 -19.73 -20.44 -14.27
CA TYR A 74 -18.41 -20.57 -14.91
C TYR A 74 -17.99 -22.03 -15.11
N ARG A 75 -18.35 -22.93 -14.20
CA ARG A 75 -18.12 -24.39 -14.39
C ARG A 75 -18.85 -24.92 -15.62
N GLN A 76 -20.09 -24.47 -15.84
CA GLN A 76 -20.81 -24.79 -17.06
C GLN A 76 -20.18 -24.12 -18.29
N ALA A 77 -19.72 -22.87 -18.18
CA ALA A 77 -19.01 -22.19 -19.26
C ALA A 77 -17.76 -22.99 -19.69
N VAL A 78 -16.92 -23.42 -18.75
CA VAL A 78 -15.74 -24.28 -19.02
C VAL A 78 -16.12 -25.58 -19.71
N LYS A 79 -17.19 -26.24 -19.23
CA LYS A 79 -17.67 -27.50 -19.79
C LYS A 79 -18.06 -27.38 -21.26
N PHE A 80 -18.78 -26.30 -21.61
CA PHE A 80 -19.23 -26.08 -23.00
C PHE A 80 -18.10 -25.51 -23.86
N ALA A 81 -17.27 -24.61 -23.33
CA ALA A 81 -16.14 -24.00 -24.06
C ALA A 81 -15.17 -25.03 -24.64
N LYS A 82 -14.94 -26.14 -23.95
CA LYS A 82 -14.12 -27.25 -24.48
C LYS A 82 -14.58 -27.77 -25.84
N LYS A 83 -15.86 -27.53 -26.21
CA LYS A 83 -16.48 -28.00 -27.46
C LYS A 83 -16.78 -26.88 -28.44
N ASP A 84 -17.26 -25.74 -27.94
CA ASP A 84 -17.79 -24.67 -28.77
C ASP A 84 -16.85 -23.45 -28.88
N ASN A 85 -15.95 -23.25 -27.87
CA ASN A 85 -15.02 -22.13 -27.87
C ASN A 85 -13.76 -22.45 -27.05
N PRO A 86 -12.87 -23.36 -27.54
CA PRO A 86 -11.70 -23.82 -26.78
C PRO A 86 -10.74 -22.69 -26.33
N GLU A 87 -10.67 -21.61 -27.10
CA GLU A 87 -9.81 -20.45 -26.80
C GLU A 87 -10.21 -19.75 -25.47
N ARG A 88 -11.47 -19.90 -25.05
CA ARG A 88 -12.00 -19.31 -23.83
C ARG A 88 -11.93 -20.21 -22.59
N VAL A 89 -11.45 -21.43 -22.73
CA VAL A 89 -11.39 -22.39 -21.61
C VAL A 89 -10.50 -21.85 -20.49
N GLN A 90 -9.34 -21.28 -20.83
CA GLN A 90 -8.41 -20.75 -19.83
C GLN A 90 -9.04 -19.57 -19.08
N LYS A 91 -9.64 -18.62 -19.82
CA LYS A 91 -10.36 -17.51 -19.20
C LYS A 91 -11.48 -17.97 -18.24
N TYR A 92 -12.34 -18.86 -18.66
CA TYR A 92 -13.43 -19.34 -17.80
C TYR A 92 -12.93 -20.18 -16.62
N ASN A 93 -11.80 -20.86 -16.74
CA ASN A 93 -11.16 -21.49 -15.57
C ASN A 93 -10.66 -20.44 -14.60
N PHE A 94 -10.06 -19.35 -15.08
CA PHE A 94 -9.61 -18.25 -14.24
C PHE A 94 -10.82 -17.62 -13.51
N ASP A 95 -11.87 -17.25 -14.24
CA ASP A 95 -13.10 -16.68 -13.67
C ASP A 95 -13.74 -17.65 -12.63
N LEU A 96 -13.75 -18.97 -12.94
CA LEU A 96 -14.21 -20.00 -11.99
C LEU A 96 -13.38 -20.05 -10.71
N ALA A 97 -12.06 -20.01 -10.86
CA ALA A 97 -11.17 -20.05 -9.71
C ALA A 97 -11.33 -18.82 -8.81
N GLN A 98 -11.50 -17.64 -9.41
CA GLN A 98 -11.78 -16.40 -8.67
C GLN A 98 -13.13 -16.49 -7.94
N ALA A 99 -14.20 -16.91 -8.62
CA ALA A 99 -15.51 -17.05 -7.98
C ALA A 99 -15.50 -18.07 -6.84
N LEU A 100 -14.80 -19.21 -7.00
CA LEU A 100 -14.60 -20.19 -5.95
C LEU A 100 -13.84 -19.63 -4.76
N TYR A 101 -12.84 -18.79 -5.03
CA TYR A 101 -12.06 -18.12 -3.99
C TYR A 101 -12.93 -17.16 -3.17
N GLN A 102 -13.76 -16.36 -3.84
CA GLN A 102 -14.70 -15.43 -3.18
C GLN A 102 -15.86 -16.14 -2.45
N ASP A 103 -16.12 -17.41 -2.79
CA ASP A 103 -17.12 -18.30 -2.15
C ASP A 103 -16.47 -19.14 -1.00
N ASP A 104 -15.26 -18.75 -0.53
CA ASP A 104 -14.46 -19.44 0.50
C ASP A 104 -14.10 -20.90 0.17
N ARG A 105 -14.26 -21.32 -1.08
CA ARG A 105 -13.94 -22.67 -1.58
C ARG A 105 -12.49 -22.73 -2.06
N PHE A 106 -11.57 -22.38 -1.19
CA PHE A 106 -10.16 -22.18 -1.48
C PHE A 106 -9.48 -23.42 -2.13
N ASP A 107 -9.73 -24.62 -1.59
CA ASP A 107 -9.12 -25.86 -2.12
C ASP A 107 -9.61 -26.21 -3.54
N GLU A 108 -10.85 -25.85 -3.88
CA GLU A 108 -11.37 -26.04 -5.23
C GLU A 108 -10.77 -25.01 -6.19
N SER A 109 -10.64 -23.76 -5.75
CA SER A 109 -9.99 -22.68 -6.49
C SER A 109 -8.54 -23.07 -6.85
N GLU A 110 -7.75 -23.51 -5.88
CA GLU A 110 -6.39 -23.99 -6.10
C GLU A 110 -6.29 -25.11 -7.13
N LYS A 111 -7.19 -26.11 -7.04
CA LYS A 111 -7.26 -27.22 -8.03
C LYS A 111 -7.51 -26.73 -9.45
N VAL A 112 -8.34 -25.68 -9.61
CA VAL A 112 -8.59 -25.09 -10.92
C VAL A 112 -7.34 -24.40 -11.44
N TYR A 113 -6.65 -23.57 -10.63
CA TYR A 113 -5.38 -22.95 -11.01
C TYR A 113 -4.31 -23.98 -11.38
N ARG A 114 -4.15 -25.03 -10.59
CA ARG A 114 -3.21 -26.12 -10.90
C ARG A 114 -3.59 -26.87 -12.22
N THR A 115 -4.88 -26.89 -12.57
CA THR A 115 -5.33 -27.42 -13.85
C THR A 115 -4.98 -26.50 -15.01
N MET A 116 -5.05 -25.18 -14.80
CA MET A 116 -4.59 -24.18 -15.77
C MET A 116 -3.10 -24.33 -16.04
N LEU A 117 -2.27 -24.47 -15.01
CA LEU A 117 -0.82 -24.67 -15.12
C LEU A 117 -0.41 -25.99 -15.80
N LYS A 118 -1.26 -27.01 -15.77
CA LYS A 118 -1.01 -28.24 -16.56
C LYS A 118 -1.16 -28.00 -18.06
N ASN A 119 -2.04 -27.07 -18.45
CA ASN A 119 -2.25 -26.72 -19.86
C ASN A 119 -1.28 -25.65 -20.34
N ASP A 120 -0.97 -24.70 -19.48
CA ASP A 120 -0.01 -23.62 -19.70
C ASP A 120 0.87 -23.45 -18.46
N PRO A 121 2.06 -24.05 -18.43
CA PRO A 121 2.98 -23.95 -17.31
C PRO A 121 3.50 -22.53 -17.02
N GLY A 122 3.38 -21.61 -17.99
CA GLY A 122 3.80 -20.21 -17.88
C GLY A 122 2.67 -19.23 -17.49
N ASP A 123 1.47 -19.73 -17.19
CA ASP A 123 0.33 -18.88 -16.81
C ASP A 123 0.57 -18.16 -15.47
N ALA A 124 1.10 -16.93 -15.55
CA ALA A 124 1.43 -16.12 -14.40
C ALA A 124 0.18 -15.80 -13.54
N ALA A 125 -0.98 -15.56 -14.16
CA ALA A 125 -2.22 -15.28 -13.42
C ALA A 125 -2.67 -16.48 -12.56
N ALA A 126 -2.49 -17.69 -13.08
CA ALA A 126 -2.78 -18.91 -12.29
C ALA A 126 -1.78 -19.09 -11.14
N MET A 127 -0.49 -18.75 -11.35
CA MET A 127 0.50 -18.78 -10.28
C MET A 127 0.21 -17.75 -9.19
N LEU A 128 -0.19 -16.52 -9.57
CA LEU A 128 -0.63 -15.49 -8.62
C LEU A 128 -1.85 -15.94 -7.82
N GLY A 129 -2.82 -16.60 -8.46
CA GLY A 129 -3.99 -17.14 -7.76
C GLY A 129 -3.61 -18.18 -6.69
N ILE A 130 -2.61 -19.03 -6.97
CA ILE A 130 -2.08 -19.98 -5.98
C ILE A 130 -1.29 -19.26 -4.89
N ALA A 131 -0.47 -18.28 -5.27
CA ALA A 131 0.29 -17.48 -4.31
C ALA A 131 -0.63 -16.75 -3.32
N ARG A 132 -1.73 -16.17 -3.81
CA ARG A 132 -2.77 -15.55 -2.99
C ARG A 132 -3.36 -16.55 -1.98
N PHE A 133 -3.69 -17.74 -2.42
CA PHE A 133 -4.21 -18.79 -1.56
C PHE A 133 -3.26 -19.11 -0.39
N TYR A 134 -1.96 -19.25 -0.66
CA TYR A 134 -0.98 -19.52 0.39
C TYR A 134 -0.74 -18.30 1.30
N ARG A 135 -0.76 -17.07 0.75
CA ARG A 135 -0.68 -15.84 1.54
C ARG A 135 -1.81 -15.77 2.57
N ASP A 136 -3.04 -16.04 2.15
CA ASP A 136 -4.21 -15.93 3.02
C ASP A 136 -4.28 -17.10 4.03
N LYS A 137 -3.64 -18.22 3.73
CA LYS A 137 -3.32 -19.28 4.70
C LYS A 137 -2.13 -18.95 5.63
N GLN A 138 -1.52 -17.79 5.47
CA GLN A 138 -0.31 -17.35 6.18
C GLN A 138 0.92 -18.25 5.92
N ASP A 139 0.89 -19.07 4.87
CA ASP A 139 2.07 -19.80 4.39
C ASP A 139 2.84 -18.91 3.38
N TYR A 140 3.44 -17.87 3.93
CA TYR A 140 4.14 -16.85 3.15
C TYR A 140 5.32 -17.40 2.34
N GLN A 141 5.95 -18.46 2.85
CA GLN A 141 7.08 -19.10 2.14
C GLN A 141 6.61 -19.80 0.86
N GLU A 142 5.52 -20.56 0.93
CA GLU A 142 4.96 -21.22 -0.24
C GLU A 142 4.39 -20.17 -1.23
N SER A 143 3.80 -19.09 -0.69
CA SER A 143 3.35 -17.95 -1.51
C SER A 143 4.50 -17.36 -2.33
N LEU A 144 5.65 -17.06 -1.70
CA LEU A 144 6.83 -16.54 -2.37
C LEU A 144 7.37 -17.49 -3.44
N LEU A 145 7.43 -18.78 -3.17
CA LEU A 145 7.85 -19.77 -4.19
C LEU A 145 7.02 -19.69 -5.48
N TRP A 146 5.69 -19.49 -5.34
CA TRP A 146 4.83 -19.33 -6.49
C TRP A 146 5.03 -17.99 -7.19
N LEU A 147 5.31 -16.90 -6.45
CA LEU A 147 5.62 -15.59 -7.01
C LEU A 147 6.97 -15.59 -7.74
N GLU A 148 8.01 -16.20 -7.16
CA GLU A 148 9.31 -16.38 -7.81
C GLU A 148 9.20 -17.22 -9.08
N LYS A 149 8.37 -18.25 -9.05
CA LYS A 149 8.08 -19.04 -10.25
C LYS A 149 7.37 -18.18 -11.31
N ALA A 150 6.37 -17.37 -10.95
CA ALA A 150 5.71 -16.48 -11.88
C ALA A 150 6.70 -15.48 -12.51
N GLU A 151 7.56 -14.88 -11.69
CA GLU A 151 8.61 -13.96 -12.11
C GLU A 151 9.59 -14.60 -13.09
N SER A 152 9.97 -15.87 -12.88
CA SER A 152 10.85 -16.60 -13.81
C SER A 152 10.28 -16.77 -15.22
N TYR A 153 8.95 -16.69 -15.37
CA TYR A 153 8.27 -16.72 -16.67
C TYR A 153 8.01 -15.33 -17.23
N ASN A 154 7.73 -14.36 -16.38
CA ASN A 154 7.46 -12.98 -16.79
C ASN A 154 7.85 -11.98 -15.69
N SER A 155 9.09 -11.51 -15.73
CA SER A 155 9.65 -10.55 -14.78
C SER A 155 9.11 -9.12 -14.96
N GLU A 156 8.39 -8.84 -16.06
CA GLU A 156 7.82 -7.51 -16.33
C GLU A 156 6.33 -7.41 -15.96
N TYR A 157 5.78 -8.42 -15.32
CA TYR A 157 4.37 -8.39 -14.89
C TYR A 157 4.24 -7.77 -13.49
N GLY A 158 3.88 -6.50 -13.42
CA GLY A 158 3.81 -5.68 -12.20
C GLY A 158 3.04 -6.32 -11.05
N GLU A 159 1.91 -7.00 -11.32
CA GLU A 159 1.11 -7.68 -10.30
C GLU A 159 1.92 -8.70 -9.45
N ILE A 160 2.99 -9.30 -9.99
CA ILE A 160 3.86 -10.20 -9.23
C ILE A 160 4.50 -9.44 -8.07
N TYR A 161 5.01 -8.25 -8.34
CA TYR A 161 5.69 -7.44 -7.34
C TYR A 161 4.70 -6.82 -6.35
N LYS A 162 3.49 -6.48 -6.79
CA LYS A 162 2.39 -6.09 -5.92
C LYS A 162 2.05 -7.18 -4.89
N PHE A 163 2.02 -8.44 -5.32
CA PHE A 163 1.84 -9.56 -4.39
C PHE A 163 3.08 -9.80 -3.51
N LYS A 164 4.29 -9.68 -4.08
CA LYS A 164 5.53 -9.83 -3.32
C LYS A 164 5.62 -8.82 -2.17
N MET A 165 5.36 -7.52 -2.43
CA MET A 165 5.41 -6.51 -1.38
C MET A 165 4.45 -6.81 -0.24
N GLN A 166 3.21 -7.26 -0.55
CA GLN A 166 2.23 -7.66 0.46
C GLN A 166 2.70 -8.86 1.30
N VAL A 167 3.34 -9.84 0.66
CA VAL A 167 3.86 -11.02 1.36
C VAL A 167 5.09 -10.67 2.20
N TYR A 168 6.02 -9.87 1.68
CA TYR A 168 7.19 -9.42 2.42
C TYR A 168 6.81 -8.56 3.62
N ASP A 169 5.83 -7.67 3.49
CA ASP A 169 5.29 -6.88 4.60
C ASP A 169 4.76 -7.78 5.73
N LYS A 170 3.94 -8.79 5.40
CA LYS A 170 3.44 -9.75 6.40
C LYS A 170 4.54 -10.61 7.04
N MET A 171 5.70 -10.70 6.41
CA MET A 171 6.90 -11.39 6.94
C MET A 171 7.81 -10.47 7.73
N GLY A 172 7.56 -9.15 7.78
CA GLY A 172 8.41 -8.16 8.39
C GLY A 172 9.76 -7.99 7.65
N ARG A 173 9.78 -8.22 6.32
CA ARG A 173 10.97 -8.10 5.46
C ARG A 173 10.95 -6.72 4.82
N GLU A 174 11.30 -5.71 5.58
CA GLU A 174 11.13 -4.30 5.22
C GLU A 174 11.82 -3.92 3.91
N ASP A 175 13.12 -4.24 3.76
CA ASP A 175 13.87 -3.91 2.53
C ASP A 175 13.29 -4.57 1.29
N ASP A 176 12.93 -5.85 1.39
CA ASP A 176 12.29 -6.58 0.29
C ASP A 176 10.91 -6.04 -0.04
N THR A 177 10.18 -5.55 0.97
CA THR A 177 8.90 -4.88 0.80
C THR A 177 9.07 -3.62 -0.04
N VAL A 178 10.03 -2.78 0.33
CA VAL A 178 10.37 -1.56 -0.41
C VAL A 178 10.77 -1.89 -1.86
N ASP A 179 11.72 -2.80 -2.04
CA ASP A 179 12.19 -3.15 -3.40
C ASP A 179 11.06 -3.69 -4.28
N ALA A 180 10.18 -4.53 -3.73
CA ALA A 180 9.04 -5.04 -4.47
C ALA A 180 8.01 -3.93 -4.78
N ALA A 181 7.77 -2.99 -3.86
CA ALA A 181 6.87 -1.86 -4.05
C ALA A 181 7.36 -0.93 -5.16
N LEU A 182 8.65 -0.60 -5.14
CA LEU A 182 9.26 0.25 -6.18
C LEU A 182 9.29 -0.44 -7.54
N LYS A 183 9.53 -1.75 -7.57
CA LYS A 183 9.47 -2.52 -8.81
C LYS A 183 8.05 -2.62 -9.37
N TYR A 184 7.03 -2.75 -8.51
CA TYR A 184 5.63 -2.64 -8.93
C TYR A 184 5.35 -1.27 -9.53
N PHE A 185 5.79 -0.18 -8.88
CA PHE A 185 5.61 1.18 -9.37
C PHE A 185 6.31 1.46 -10.70
N GLU A 186 7.48 0.85 -10.92
CA GLU A 186 8.22 0.95 -12.19
C GLU A 186 7.46 0.28 -13.34
N LEU A 187 6.87 -0.90 -13.11
CA LEU A 187 6.30 -1.77 -14.14
C LEU A 187 4.83 -1.52 -14.43
N ASP A 188 4.10 -0.88 -13.53
CA ASP A 188 2.66 -0.65 -13.65
C ASP A 188 2.37 0.86 -13.67
N ASP A 189 1.99 1.37 -14.84
CA ASP A 189 1.67 2.78 -15.01
C ASP A 189 0.42 3.22 -14.23
N ASP A 190 -0.47 2.28 -13.90
CA ASP A 190 -1.68 2.51 -13.10
C ASP A 190 -1.40 2.40 -11.57
N ALA A 191 -0.16 2.06 -11.16
CA ALA A 191 0.21 2.00 -9.75
C ALA A 191 0.12 3.40 -9.12
N GLU A 192 -0.72 3.52 -8.11
CA GLU A 192 -0.93 4.78 -7.41
C GLU A 192 0.18 5.05 -6.39
N ALA A 193 0.74 6.26 -6.41
CA ALA A 193 1.86 6.63 -5.55
C ALA A 193 1.55 6.49 -4.05
N TRP A 194 0.33 6.85 -3.60
CA TRP A 194 -0.07 6.73 -2.20
C TRP A 194 -0.04 5.26 -1.73
N TYR A 195 -0.50 4.33 -2.58
CA TYR A 195 -0.49 2.90 -2.24
C TYR A 195 0.92 2.32 -2.18
N VAL A 196 1.81 2.77 -3.08
CA VAL A 196 3.21 2.35 -3.09
C VAL A 196 3.97 2.97 -1.93
N ALA A 197 3.68 4.21 -1.56
CA ALA A 197 4.30 4.90 -0.43
C ALA A 197 4.10 4.13 0.88
N ASP A 198 2.89 3.63 1.16
CA ASP A 198 2.59 2.85 2.36
C ASP A 198 3.55 1.65 2.56
N TYR A 199 3.99 1.05 1.47
CA TYR A 199 4.95 -0.05 1.50
C TYR A 199 6.40 0.43 1.47
N ALA A 200 6.68 1.51 0.75
CA ALA A 200 8.03 2.08 0.68
C ALA A 200 8.47 2.70 2.02
N GLU A 201 7.52 3.13 2.84
CA GLU A 201 7.76 3.66 4.18
C GLU A 201 8.07 2.60 5.23
N LYS A 202 7.90 1.32 4.94
CA LYS A 202 8.28 0.23 5.87
C LYS A 202 9.76 0.29 6.26
N HIS A 203 10.60 0.84 5.38
CA HIS A 203 11.94 1.27 5.68
C HIS A 203 12.19 2.63 4.98
N TYR A 204 11.72 3.71 5.62
CA TYR A 204 11.64 5.05 5.05
C TYR A 204 12.94 5.54 4.42
N THR A 205 14.06 5.50 5.16
CA THR A 205 15.35 6.00 4.66
C THR A 205 15.86 5.18 3.48
N TYR A 206 15.68 3.86 3.51
CA TYR A 206 16.00 2.99 2.39
C TYR A 206 15.11 3.30 1.19
N GLY A 207 13.80 3.46 1.38
CA GLY A 207 12.83 3.82 0.35
C GLY A 207 13.17 5.16 -0.31
N VAL A 208 13.44 6.19 0.49
CA VAL A 208 13.86 7.51 -0.02
C VAL A 208 15.15 7.42 -0.84
N ALA A 209 16.17 6.70 -0.36
CA ALA A 209 17.43 6.53 -1.08
C ALA A 209 17.22 5.79 -2.42
N ARG A 210 16.40 4.75 -2.43
CA ARG A 210 16.08 3.98 -3.64
C ARG A 210 15.35 4.82 -4.67
N ILE A 211 14.33 5.60 -4.25
CA ILE A 211 13.59 6.49 -5.16
C ILE A 211 14.49 7.59 -5.72
N LYS A 212 15.34 8.21 -4.90
CA LYS A 212 16.33 9.19 -5.37
C LYS A 212 17.28 8.59 -6.41
N ALA A 213 17.68 7.32 -6.24
CA ALA A 213 18.49 6.62 -7.22
C ALA A 213 17.75 6.42 -8.56
N GLU A 214 16.45 6.08 -8.54
CA GLU A 214 15.63 5.99 -9.74
C GLU A 214 15.48 7.35 -10.44
N MET A 215 15.27 8.43 -9.67
CA MET A 215 15.17 9.80 -10.19
C MET A 215 16.45 10.32 -10.84
N ASN A 216 17.61 9.77 -10.50
CA ASN A 216 18.90 10.16 -11.07
C ASN A 216 19.24 9.42 -12.36
N LYS A 217 18.41 8.50 -12.83
CA LYS A 217 18.60 7.84 -14.13
C LYS A 217 18.31 8.82 -15.29
N GLU A 218 19.00 8.66 -16.42
CA GLU A 218 18.89 9.57 -17.56
C GLU A 218 17.48 9.62 -18.18
N ASP A 219 16.72 8.52 -18.04
CA ASP A 219 15.35 8.34 -18.53
C ASP A 219 14.31 8.28 -17.40
N ALA A 220 14.61 8.87 -16.25
CA ALA A 220 13.75 8.79 -15.08
C ALA A 220 12.34 9.36 -15.35
N ASN A 221 11.33 8.58 -14.99
CA ASN A 221 9.93 9.01 -15.08
C ASN A 221 9.61 10.01 -13.95
N SER A 222 8.91 11.10 -14.30
CA SER A 222 8.46 12.12 -13.33
C SER A 222 7.56 11.56 -12.20
N ARG A 223 6.96 10.38 -12.37
CA ARG A 223 6.18 9.69 -11.34
C ARG A 223 6.98 9.45 -10.04
N TRP A 224 8.30 9.24 -10.15
CA TRP A 224 9.17 9.08 -8.99
C TRP A 224 9.18 10.32 -8.09
N ILE A 225 9.07 11.52 -8.68
CA ILE A 225 8.95 12.77 -7.91
C ILE A 225 7.67 12.76 -7.10
N VAL A 226 6.56 12.32 -7.69
CA VAL A 226 5.26 12.24 -7.01
C VAL A 226 5.33 11.27 -5.82
N LEU A 227 5.93 10.09 -6.03
CA LEU A 227 6.10 9.09 -4.96
C LEU A 227 6.97 9.64 -3.82
N LEU A 228 8.13 10.22 -4.16
CA LEU A 228 9.04 10.78 -3.14
C LEU A 228 8.38 11.93 -2.38
N THR A 229 7.65 12.80 -3.08
CA THR A 229 6.95 13.90 -2.42
C THR A 229 5.89 13.40 -1.46
N ARG A 230 5.14 12.35 -1.86
CA ARG A 230 4.14 11.71 -1.01
C ARG A 230 4.80 11.14 0.26
N MET A 231 5.90 10.41 0.12
CA MET A 231 6.63 9.88 1.28
C MET A 231 7.11 10.98 2.22
N TYR A 232 7.59 12.10 1.69
CA TYR A 232 7.97 13.25 2.52
C TYR A 232 6.79 13.83 3.28
N GLU A 233 5.63 13.98 2.61
CA GLU A 233 4.40 14.48 3.25
C GLU A 233 3.90 13.56 4.36
N ASP A 234 3.83 12.26 4.09
CA ASP A 234 3.36 11.26 5.05
C ASP A 234 4.30 11.15 6.26
N HIS A 235 5.60 11.35 6.03
CA HIS A 235 6.61 11.38 7.09
C HIS A 235 6.71 12.74 7.82
N GLY A 236 5.95 13.76 7.38
CA GLY A 236 5.97 15.10 7.96
C GLY A 236 7.17 15.97 7.55
N ASP A 237 7.94 15.55 6.55
CA ASP A 237 9.06 16.31 5.99
C ASP A 237 8.60 17.27 4.90
N TYR A 238 7.75 18.21 5.31
CA TYR A 238 7.12 19.17 4.41
C TYR A 238 8.11 20.12 3.74
N LEU A 239 9.31 20.29 4.30
CA LEU A 239 10.33 21.16 3.69
C LEU A 239 10.91 20.53 2.43
N HIS A 240 11.31 19.26 2.46
CA HIS A 240 11.77 18.54 1.28
C HIS A 240 10.65 18.33 0.26
N ALA A 241 9.41 18.10 0.72
CA ALA A 241 8.25 18.06 -0.18
C ALA A 241 8.11 19.39 -0.95
N LEU A 242 8.22 20.54 -0.27
CA LEU A 242 8.18 21.86 -0.89
C LEU A 242 9.33 22.10 -1.89
N GLU A 243 10.53 21.62 -1.60
CA GLU A 243 11.66 21.68 -2.53
C GLU A 243 11.36 20.94 -3.84
N LEU A 244 10.79 19.74 -3.75
CA LEU A 244 10.39 18.97 -4.92
C LEU A 244 9.25 19.63 -5.69
N TYR A 245 8.22 20.15 -5.01
CA TYR A 245 7.14 20.87 -5.68
C TYR A 245 7.65 22.13 -6.41
N ASN A 246 8.57 22.88 -5.80
CA ASN A 246 9.19 24.03 -6.44
C ASN A 246 10.03 23.63 -7.66
N LYS A 247 10.72 22.49 -7.60
CA LYS A 247 11.46 21.93 -8.73
C LYS A 247 10.50 21.58 -9.88
N VAL A 248 9.42 20.84 -9.58
CA VAL A 248 8.39 20.48 -10.57
C VAL A 248 7.79 21.75 -11.21
N GLU A 249 7.43 22.73 -10.39
CA GLU A 249 6.87 24.00 -10.90
C GLU A 249 7.86 24.75 -11.81
N SER A 250 9.16 24.75 -11.48
CA SER A 250 10.19 25.39 -12.29
C SER A 250 10.44 24.69 -13.62
N GLU A 251 10.30 23.36 -13.68
CA GLU A 251 10.59 22.55 -14.87
C GLU A 251 9.37 22.43 -15.80
N TYR A 252 8.17 22.32 -15.24
CA TYR A 252 6.95 22.01 -15.99
C TYR A 252 5.92 23.14 -16.00
N GLY A 253 6.12 24.20 -15.20
CA GLY A 253 5.18 25.31 -15.08
C GLY A 253 4.22 25.19 -13.90
N GLU A 254 3.30 26.14 -13.82
CA GLU A 254 2.35 26.25 -12.72
C GLU A 254 1.11 25.38 -12.95
N TYR A 255 0.77 24.53 -11.98
CA TYR A 255 -0.42 23.68 -11.99
C TYR A 255 -1.21 23.82 -10.68
N ALA A 256 -2.52 23.87 -10.79
CA ALA A 256 -3.41 24.02 -9.63
C ALA A 256 -3.13 22.98 -8.53
N MET A 257 -2.91 21.71 -8.89
CA MET A 257 -2.62 20.64 -7.93
C MET A 257 -1.29 20.85 -7.20
N ILE A 258 -0.26 21.36 -7.88
CA ILE A 258 1.02 21.67 -7.24
C ILE A 258 0.84 22.77 -6.19
N SER A 259 0.13 23.85 -6.55
CA SER A 259 -0.20 24.92 -5.61
C SER A 259 -1.06 24.42 -4.44
N TYR A 260 -2.00 23.50 -4.68
CA TYR A 260 -2.79 22.83 -3.64
C TYR A 260 -1.89 22.07 -2.65
N TYR A 261 -1.00 21.20 -3.13
CA TYR A 261 -0.08 20.43 -2.27
C TYR A 261 0.91 21.35 -1.54
N LYS A 262 1.46 22.35 -2.20
CA LYS A 262 2.30 23.36 -1.54
C LYS A 262 1.55 24.09 -0.42
N SER A 263 0.27 24.41 -0.64
CA SER A 263 -0.54 25.03 0.39
C SER A 263 -0.76 24.14 1.60
N ASN A 264 -0.93 22.84 1.40
CA ASN A 264 -0.97 21.86 2.50
C ASN A 264 0.34 21.85 3.28
N CYS A 265 1.47 21.70 2.59
CA CYS A 265 2.79 21.70 3.24
C CYS A 265 3.02 22.99 4.04
N TYR A 266 2.69 24.17 3.46
CA TYR A 266 2.81 25.44 4.17
C TYR A 266 1.87 25.55 5.39
N ARG A 267 0.66 24.97 5.32
CA ARG A 267 -0.26 24.89 6.46
C ARG A 267 0.35 24.05 7.59
N GLU A 268 0.88 22.88 7.28
CA GLU A 268 1.43 21.94 8.25
C GLU A 268 2.67 22.49 8.97
N ILE A 269 3.49 23.31 8.28
CA ILE A 269 4.64 24.00 8.91
C ILE A 269 4.27 25.38 9.51
N GLY A 270 2.98 25.72 9.59
CA GLY A 270 2.49 26.96 10.22
C GLY A 270 2.73 28.24 9.39
N GLN A 271 3.13 28.13 8.11
CA GLN A 271 3.32 29.30 7.25
C GLN A 271 1.99 29.70 6.55
N PHE A 272 0.98 29.98 7.35
CA PHE A 272 -0.41 30.16 6.89
C PHE A 272 -0.59 31.24 5.80
N LYS A 273 0.20 32.33 5.83
CA LYS A 273 0.13 33.34 4.77
C LYS A 273 0.50 32.77 3.40
N LYS A 274 1.53 31.92 3.35
CA LYS A 274 1.93 31.23 2.12
C LYS A 274 0.92 30.15 1.74
N ALA A 275 0.40 29.42 2.72
CA ALA A 275 -0.65 28.43 2.50
C ALA A 275 -1.88 29.06 1.83
N ILE A 276 -2.38 30.19 2.35
CA ILE A 276 -3.51 30.92 1.76
C ILE A 276 -3.17 31.42 0.35
N SER A 277 -1.94 31.92 0.14
CA SER A 277 -1.48 32.38 -1.18
C SER A 277 -1.48 31.27 -2.21
N GLU A 278 -0.91 30.10 -1.87
CA GLU A 278 -0.86 28.94 -2.78
C GLU A 278 -2.25 28.35 -3.00
N ALA A 279 -3.11 28.26 -1.98
CA ALA A 279 -4.50 27.85 -2.15
C ALA A 279 -5.29 28.80 -3.07
N THR A 280 -5.04 30.10 -2.96
CA THR A 280 -5.65 31.11 -3.86
C THR A 280 -5.16 30.92 -5.29
N LYS A 281 -3.85 30.67 -5.48
CA LYS A 281 -3.25 30.36 -6.79
C LYS A 281 -3.87 29.09 -7.39
N ALA A 282 -4.11 28.05 -6.59
CA ALA A 282 -4.78 26.83 -7.05
C ALA A 282 -6.19 27.13 -7.60
N ILE A 283 -6.97 27.96 -6.88
CA ILE A 283 -8.29 28.42 -7.31
C ILE A 283 -8.21 29.19 -8.64
N GLU A 284 -7.27 30.14 -8.76
CA GLU A 284 -7.10 30.97 -9.96
C GLU A 284 -6.70 30.14 -11.18
N LEU A 285 -5.84 29.12 -11.01
CA LEU A 285 -5.36 28.27 -12.09
C LEU A 285 -6.41 27.28 -12.59
N SER A 286 -7.22 26.71 -11.68
CA SER A 286 -8.21 25.69 -12.06
C SER A 286 -9.59 26.24 -12.36
N GLY A 287 -10.03 27.26 -11.62
CA GLY A 287 -11.42 27.69 -11.55
C GLY A 287 -12.36 26.70 -10.86
N ASP A 288 -11.83 25.61 -10.31
CA ASP A 288 -12.60 24.58 -9.60
C ASP A 288 -12.98 25.07 -8.19
N LYS A 289 -14.28 25.04 -7.91
CA LYS A 289 -14.81 25.51 -6.63
C LYS A 289 -14.44 24.60 -5.44
N SER A 290 -14.05 23.37 -5.67
CA SER A 290 -13.61 22.46 -4.59
C SER A 290 -12.38 22.98 -3.83
N PHE A 291 -11.50 23.74 -4.49
CA PHE A 291 -10.35 24.36 -3.83
C PHE A 291 -10.70 25.46 -2.84
N TYR A 292 -11.93 26.02 -2.90
CA TYR A 292 -12.40 26.95 -1.87
C TYR A 292 -12.59 26.25 -0.53
N SER A 293 -13.10 25.01 -0.51
CA SER A 293 -13.21 24.23 0.73
C SER A 293 -11.85 24.07 1.40
N HIS A 294 -10.83 23.73 0.64
CA HIS A 294 -9.46 23.63 1.14
C HIS A 294 -8.92 24.96 1.70
N ARG A 295 -9.15 26.10 1.00
CA ARG A 295 -8.74 27.41 1.53
C ARG A 295 -9.56 27.78 2.78
N GLY A 296 -10.83 27.40 2.81
CA GLY A 296 -11.69 27.53 3.97
C GLY A 296 -11.13 26.82 5.21
N ASP A 297 -10.58 25.62 5.04
CA ASP A 297 -9.90 24.88 6.14
C ASP A 297 -8.68 25.64 6.67
N ILE A 298 -7.90 26.25 5.78
CA ILE A 298 -6.76 27.05 6.19
C ILE A 298 -7.23 28.30 6.94
N PHE A 299 -8.26 29.00 6.46
CA PHE A 299 -8.85 30.14 7.16
C PHE A 299 -9.39 29.74 8.54
N ARG A 300 -10.10 28.60 8.63
CA ARG A 300 -10.64 28.09 9.89
C ARG A 300 -9.52 27.78 10.90
N SER A 301 -8.42 27.17 10.45
CA SER A 301 -7.29 26.82 11.32
C SER A 301 -6.55 28.03 11.90
N VAL A 302 -6.71 29.23 11.31
CA VAL A 302 -6.12 30.48 11.81
C VAL A 302 -7.16 31.43 12.46
N GLY A 303 -8.37 30.93 12.71
CA GLY A 303 -9.43 31.71 13.35
C GLY A 303 -10.15 32.74 12.45
N MET A 304 -9.91 32.71 11.14
CA MET A 304 -10.55 33.57 10.15
C MET A 304 -11.90 32.96 9.72
N TYR A 305 -12.79 32.78 10.71
CA TYR A 305 -14.02 31.98 10.51
C TYR A 305 -15.00 32.60 9.49
N LYS A 306 -15.01 33.93 9.33
CA LYS A 306 -15.89 34.58 8.34
C LYS A 306 -15.46 34.27 6.92
N GLU A 307 -14.14 34.32 6.67
CA GLU A 307 -13.54 34.00 5.40
C GLU A 307 -13.69 32.51 5.10
N ALA A 308 -13.52 31.65 6.10
CA ALA A 308 -13.75 30.21 6.00
C ALA A 308 -15.19 29.90 5.58
N ILE A 309 -16.18 30.48 6.26
CA ILE A 309 -17.60 30.30 5.94
C ILE A 309 -17.90 30.76 4.51
N ALA A 310 -17.33 31.90 4.07
CA ALA A 310 -17.55 32.40 2.72
C ALA A 310 -16.97 31.41 1.67
N ASP A 311 -15.80 30.83 1.91
CA ASP A 311 -15.18 29.87 1.03
C ASP A 311 -15.96 28.55 0.98
N TYR A 312 -16.40 28.00 2.11
CA TYR A 312 -17.26 26.82 2.14
C TYR A 312 -18.58 27.03 1.40
N GLN A 313 -19.19 28.21 1.53
CA GLN A 313 -20.40 28.55 0.78
C GLN A 313 -20.18 28.55 -0.74
N VAL A 314 -19.00 28.97 -1.21
CA VAL A 314 -18.64 28.89 -2.64
C VAL A 314 -18.43 27.42 -3.06
N SER A 315 -17.78 26.61 -2.21
CA SER A 315 -17.59 25.18 -2.47
C SER A 315 -18.92 24.45 -2.59
N MET A 316 -19.90 24.75 -1.72
CA MET A 316 -21.26 24.17 -1.76
C MET A 316 -22.00 24.43 -3.09
N GLU A 317 -21.64 25.45 -3.86
CA GLU A 317 -22.22 25.64 -5.20
C GLU A 317 -21.81 24.53 -6.19
N ASN A 318 -20.69 23.84 -5.92
CA ASN A 318 -20.22 22.71 -6.71
C ASN A 318 -20.92 21.39 -6.32
N ASP A 319 -21.02 21.15 -5.01
CA ASP A 319 -21.78 20.02 -4.45
C ASP A 319 -22.66 20.48 -3.28
N PRO A 320 -23.93 20.84 -3.54
CA PRO A 320 -24.84 21.29 -2.50
C PRO A 320 -25.24 20.19 -1.48
N SER A 321 -24.93 18.92 -1.77
CA SER A 321 -25.27 17.79 -0.91
C SER A 321 -24.13 17.34 0.00
N SER A 322 -22.94 17.95 -0.12
CA SER A 322 -21.77 17.59 0.68
C SER A 322 -21.96 17.88 2.17
N GLY A 323 -22.02 16.83 2.97
CA GLY A 323 -22.15 16.95 4.44
C GLY A 323 -20.97 17.67 5.09
N TYR A 324 -19.78 17.63 4.46
CA TYR A 324 -18.57 18.24 4.98
C TYR A 324 -18.69 19.76 5.10
N GLU A 325 -19.15 20.47 4.08
CA GLU A 325 -19.27 21.94 4.12
C GLU A 325 -20.27 22.39 5.17
N TYR A 326 -21.39 21.70 5.32
CA TYR A 326 -22.36 21.99 6.39
C TYR A 326 -21.75 21.80 7.78
N TYR A 327 -21.02 20.71 7.98
CA TYR A 327 -20.27 20.46 9.20
C TYR A 327 -19.25 21.57 9.47
N ALA A 328 -18.41 21.90 8.48
CA ALA A 328 -17.35 22.91 8.61
C ALA A 328 -17.88 24.31 8.92
N ILE A 329 -18.98 24.72 8.28
CA ILE A 329 -19.65 26.00 8.57
C ILE A 329 -20.26 25.97 9.97
N GLY A 330 -20.95 24.89 10.35
CA GLY A 330 -21.49 24.70 11.68
C GLY A 330 -20.40 24.82 12.74
N TRP A 331 -19.28 24.15 12.53
CA TRP A 331 -18.12 24.21 13.42
C TRP A 331 -17.51 25.62 13.51
N CYS A 332 -17.41 26.36 12.39
CA CYS A 332 -17.00 27.77 12.44
C CYS A 332 -17.94 28.65 13.31
N HIS A 333 -19.25 28.41 13.24
CA HIS A 333 -20.21 29.11 14.11
C HIS A 333 -20.07 28.72 15.58
N GLU A 334 -19.82 27.45 15.86
CA GLU A 334 -19.57 26.97 17.21
C GLU A 334 -18.32 27.60 17.82
N LEU A 335 -17.20 27.66 17.06
CA LEU A 335 -15.94 28.33 17.45
C LEU A 335 -16.11 29.84 17.65
N GLN A 336 -17.13 30.47 17.01
CA GLN A 336 -17.52 31.86 17.26
C GLN A 336 -18.47 32.00 18.47
N GLY A 337 -18.88 30.90 19.08
CA GLY A 337 -19.85 30.87 20.19
C GLY A 337 -21.32 30.97 19.75
N ASP A 338 -21.59 30.95 18.43
CA ASP A 338 -22.97 30.98 17.88
C ASP A 338 -23.53 29.57 17.72
N LYS A 339 -23.77 28.90 18.86
CA LYS A 339 -24.25 27.52 18.92
C LYS A 339 -25.65 27.32 18.31
N ASP A 340 -26.43 28.34 18.16
CA ASP A 340 -27.74 28.25 17.52
C ASP A 340 -27.59 28.09 16.00
N LYS A 341 -26.71 28.89 15.38
CA LYS A 341 -26.40 28.73 13.99
C LYS A 341 -25.66 27.43 13.69
N ALA A 342 -24.74 27.02 14.56
CA ALA A 342 -24.08 25.73 14.43
C ALA A 342 -25.13 24.61 14.34
N MET A 343 -26.08 24.58 15.26
CA MET A 343 -27.18 23.61 15.26
C MET A 343 -28.04 23.68 14.00
N GLU A 344 -28.28 24.88 13.45
CA GLU A 344 -29.01 25.05 12.19
C GLU A 344 -28.29 24.40 11.02
N TYR A 345 -26.98 24.64 10.88
CA TYR A 345 -26.18 24.04 9.81
C TYR A 345 -26.04 22.53 9.99
N TYR A 346 -25.84 22.02 11.19
CA TYR A 346 -25.81 20.56 11.42
C TYR A 346 -27.14 19.89 11.05
N ASN A 347 -28.27 20.50 11.38
CA ASN A 347 -29.59 19.99 10.97
C ASN A 347 -29.73 19.96 9.43
N GLN A 348 -29.37 21.06 8.76
CA GLN A 348 -29.43 21.12 7.30
C GLN A 348 -28.51 20.06 6.63
N GLY A 349 -27.29 19.91 7.15
CA GLY A 349 -26.36 18.90 6.65
C GLY A 349 -26.91 17.48 6.82
N ILE A 350 -27.49 17.15 7.96
CA ILE A 350 -28.07 15.83 8.23
C ILE A 350 -29.30 15.54 7.33
N ASP A 351 -30.09 16.58 7.03
CA ASP A 351 -31.23 16.40 6.11
C ASP A 351 -30.77 16.04 4.67
N LEU A 352 -29.60 16.53 4.26
CA LEU A 352 -29.03 16.33 2.93
C LEU A 352 -28.13 15.11 2.85
N ASP A 353 -27.24 14.94 3.82
CA ASP A 353 -26.30 13.82 3.91
C ASP A 353 -26.47 13.08 5.24
N LYS A 354 -27.15 11.95 5.21
CA LYS A 354 -27.40 11.10 6.38
C LYS A 354 -26.24 10.13 6.67
N THR A 355 -25.17 10.21 5.91
CA THR A 355 -24.03 9.31 6.03
C THR A 355 -22.80 10.00 6.61
N TYR A 356 -22.76 11.33 6.66
CA TYR A 356 -21.63 12.06 7.19
C TYR A 356 -21.67 12.10 8.74
N ALA A 357 -20.95 11.18 9.36
CA ALA A 357 -21.02 10.87 10.79
C ALA A 357 -20.67 12.05 11.70
N TYR A 358 -19.73 12.91 11.31
CA TYR A 358 -19.33 14.08 12.12
C TYR A 358 -20.46 15.09 12.36
N LEU A 359 -21.45 15.19 11.46
CA LEU A 359 -22.63 16.03 11.68
C LEU A 359 -23.44 15.57 12.89
N PHE A 360 -23.61 14.25 13.03
CA PHE A 360 -24.35 13.67 14.17
C PHE A 360 -23.55 13.80 15.46
N ILE A 361 -22.22 13.60 15.43
CA ILE A 361 -21.39 13.81 16.62
C ILE A 361 -21.50 15.24 17.11
N SER A 362 -21.27 16.23 16.24
CA SER A 362 -21.29 17.64 16.63
C SER A 362 -22.65 18.09 17.07
N ARG A 363 -23.73 17.64 16.43
CA ARG A 363 -25.09 17.92 16.88
C ARG A 363 -25.38 17.25 18.21
N GLY A 364 -24.98 16.00 18.39
CA GLY A 364 -25.13 15.24 19.63
C GLY A 364 -24.41 15.91 20.82
N ASP A 365 -23.19 16.39 20.61
CA ASP A 365 -22.41 17.12 21.61
C ASP A 365 -23.15 18.43 22.04
N LEU A 366 -23.67 19.19 21.07
CA LEU A 366 -24.46 20.40 21.37
C LEU A 366 -25.81 20.09 22.08
N LEU A 367 -26.50 19.01 21.69
CA LEU A 367 -27.72 18.55 22.34
C LEU A 367 -27.45 18.15 23.80
N LYS A 368 -26.37 17.38 24.02
CA LYS A 368 -25.91 16.97 25.34
C LYS A 368 -25.63 18.19 26.25
N GLU A 369 -24.90 19.18 25.71
CA GLU A 369 -24.63 20.45 26.43
C GLU A 369 -25.91 21.22 26.79
N ARG A 370 -26.92 21.19 25.92
CA ARG A 370 -28.24 21.80 26.18
C ARG A 370 -29.13 20.98 27.11
N GLY A 371 -28.67 19.81 27.55
CA GLY A 371 -29.41 18.91 28.44
C GLY A 371 -30.43 18.01 27.72
N ASP A 372 -30.47 18.01 26.38
CA ASP A 372 -31.25 17.07 25.57
C ASP A 372 -30.47 15.76 25.39
N ILE A 373 -30.50 14.96 26.45
CA ILE A 373 -29.77 13.69 26.49
C ILE A 373 -30.37 12.65 25.54
N GLU A 374 -31.72 12.68 25.36
CA GLU A 374 -32.40 11.76 24.45
C GLU A 374 -32.02 12.02 22.99
N GLY A 375 -32.03 13.28 22.56
CA GLY A 375 -31.59 13.67 21.22
C GLY A 375 -30.14 13.38 20.99
N ALA A 376 -29.25 13.67 21.94
CA ALA A 376 -27.83 13.36 21.85
C ALA A 376 -27.58 11.86 21.72
N THR A 377 -28.29 11.04 22.54
CA THR A 377 -28.14 9.56 22.44
C THR A 377 -28.55 9.05 21.07
N ALA A 378 -29.66 9.55 20.51
CA ALA A 378 -30.12 9.14 19.18
C ALA A 378 -29.11 9.48 18.08
N ASP A 379 -28.44 10.64 18.17
CA ASP A 379 -27.38 11.02 17.22
C ASP A 379 -26.15 10.12 17.33
N TYR A 380 -25.68 9.86 18.55
CA TYR A 380 -24.53 8.96 18.73
C TYR A 380 -24.84 7.52 18.28
N GLU A 381 -26.05 7.00 18.58
CA GLU A 381 -26.47 5.69 18.09
C GLU A 381 -26.53 5.66 16.56
N LYS A 382 -26.90 6.77 15.92
CA LYS A 382 -26.89 6.88 14.46
C LYS A 382 -25.49 6.78 13.89
N VAL A 383 -24.49 7.36 14.54
CA VAL A 383 -23.07 7.16 14.14
C VAL A 383 -22.69 5.68 14.19
N LEU A 384 -23.11 4.95 15.23
CA LEU A 384 -22.82 3.52 15.33
C LEU A 384 -23.46 2.66 14.23
N GLU A 385 -24.51 3.16 13.57
CA GLU A 385 -25.13 2.49 12.41
C GLU A 385 -24.38 2.76 11.09
N ILE A 386 -23.88 4.01 10.91
CA ILE A 386 -23.29 4.45 9.63
C ILE A 386 -21.77 4.27 9.57
N ASP A 387 -21.10 4.37 10.71
CA ASP A 387 -19.65 4.19 10.85
C ASP A 387 -19.37 2.83 11.51
N ASN A 388 -19.16 1.81 10.69
CA ASN A 388 -19.03 0.42 11.14
C ASN A 388 -17.73 -0.27 10.70
N GLU A 389 -16.87 0.45 10.00
CA GLU A 389 -15.53 -0.02 9.59
C GLU A 389 -14.45 0.70 10.39
N PRO A 390 -13.51 -0.03 11.00
CA PRO A 390 -12.43 0.57 11.78
C PRO A 390 -11.28 1.01 10.87
N ASP A 391 -11.52 2.05 10.05
CA ASP A 391 -10.53 2.70 9.20
C ASP A 391 -10.02 4.01 9.81
N ASP A 392 -9.08 4.68 9.14
CA ASP A 392 -8.48 5.94 9.56
C ASP A 392 -9.46 7.13 9.54
N GLY A 393 -10.55 7.01 8.81
CA GLY A 393 -11.63 8.02 8.75
C GLY A 393 -12.72 7.82 9.82
N SER A 394 -12.68 6.72 10.59
CA SER A 394 -13.70 6.40 11.57
C SER A 394 -13.76 7.43 12.71
N CYS A 395 -14.96 7.81 13.08
CA CYS A 395 -15.25 8.67 14.23
C CYS A 395 -16.17 8.00 15.28
N ARG A 396 -16.44 6.71 15.12
CA ARG A 396 -17.28 5.90 16.00
C ARG A 396 -16.84 5.94 17.46
N GLN A 397 -15.52 6.01 17.73
CA GLN A 397 -14.95 6.13 19.07
C GLN A 397 -15.49 7.37 19.81
N TYR A 398 -15.71 8.47 19.12
CA TYR A 398 -16.26 9.70 19.72
C TYR A 398 -17.75 9.56 20.06
N ALA A 399 -18.53 8.85 19.23
CA ALA A 399 -19.92 8.55 19.53
C ALA A 399 -20.04 7.60 20.73
N LEU A 400 -19.19 6.57 20.81
CA LEU A 400 -19.12 5.67 21.96
C LEU A 400 -18.77 6.43 23.25
N LEU A 401 -17.82 7.36 23.18
CA LEU A 401 -17.50 8.25 24.30
C LEU A 401 -18.70 9.14 24.68
N GLY A 402 -19.41 9.70 23.71
CA GLY A 402 -20.64 10.48 23.92
C GLY A 402 -21.72 9.71 24.69
N LEU A 403 -21.82 8.39 24.42
CA LEU A 403 -22.72 7.45 25.10
C LEU A 403 -22.20 6.98 26.47
N GLY A 404 -20.98 7.37 26.90
CA GLY A 404 -20.36 6.90 28.14
C GLY A 404 -19.86 5.46 28.05
N ARG A 405 -19.62 4.95 26.83
CA ARG A 405 -19.12 3.59 26.55
C ARG A 405 -17.60 3.60 26.34
N ASP A 406 -16.87 4.15 27.31
CA ASP A 406 -15.44 4.47 27.21
C ASP A 406 -14.57 3.28 26.82
N ASN A 407 -14.83 2.10 27.41
CA ASN A 407 -14.05 0.88 27.07
C ASN A 407 -14.24 0.46 25.62
N GLU A 408 -15.47 0.55 25.11
CA GLU A 408 -15.76 0.21 23.71
C GLU A 408 -15.14 1.22 22.74
N ALA A 409 -15.07 2.49 23.14
CA ALA A 409 -14.38 3.52 22.37
C ALA A 409 -12.88 3.20 22.24
N LEU A 410 -12.25 2.78 23.33
CA LEU A 410 -10.83 2.36 23.31
C LEU A 410 -10.62 1.07 22.51
N GLU A 411 -11.49 0.08 22.66
CA GLU A 411 -11.43 -1.15 21.88
C GLU A 411 -11.56 -0.89 20.36
N TRP A 412 -12.41 0.09 20.00
CA TRP A 412 -12.57 0.50 18.61
C TRP A 412 -11.32 1.21 18.10
N MET A 413 -10.74 2.10 18.88
CA MET A 413 -9.49 2.79 18.56
C MET A 413 -8.32 1.82 18.35
N GLU A 414 -8.22 0.78 19.19
CA GLU A 414 -7.18 -0.25 19.00
C GLU A 414 -7.37 -1.00 17.65
N LYS A 415 -8.61 -1.26 17.23
CA LYS A 415 -8.86 -1.87 15.91
C LYS A 415 -8.47 -0.96 14.76
N ILE A 416 -8.72 0.36 14.89
CA ILE A 416 -8.26 1.34 13.88
C ILE A 416 -6.74 1.28 13.78
N ILE A 417 -6.03 1.25 14.92
CA ILE A 417 -4.56 1.14 14.95
C ILE A 417 -4.07 -0.19 14.38
N GLU A 418 -4.74 -1.30 14.70
CA GLU A 418 -4.38 -2.61 14.14
C GLU A 418 -4.49 -2.64 12.61
N ASN A 419 -5.50 -1.95 12.05
CA ASN A 419 -5.69 -1.85 10.61
C ASN A 419 -4.72 -0.85 9.96
N ASN A 420 -4.31 0.20 10.70
CA ASN A 420 -3.48 1.31 10.21
C ASN A 420 -2.24 1.53 11.12
N PRO A 421 -1.37 0.53 11.31
CA PRO A 421 -0.32 0.55 12.33
C PRO A 421 0.81 1.56 12.04
N ASN A 422 0.87 2.10 10.84
CA ASN A 422 1.88 3.09 10.44
C ASN A 422 1.31 4.49 10.23
N ASP A 423 0.01 4.66 10.28
CA ASP A 423 -0.60 5.97 10.17
C ASP A 423 -0.41 6.76 11.48
N ASN A 424 0.40 7.79 11.43
CA ASN A 424 0.68 8.65 12.57
C ASN A 424 -0.54 9.45 13.04
N GLY A 425 -1.52 9.69 12.16
CA GLY A 425 -2.77 10.38 12.46
C GLY A 425 -3.64 9.59 13.43
N VAL A 426 -3.76 8.26 13.25
CA VAL A 426 -4.58 7.43 14.13
C VAL A 426 -4.03 7.38 15.57
N TYR A 427 -2.71 7.49 15.75
CA TYR A 427 -2.12 7.63 17.08
C TYR A 427 -2.40 9.00 17.69
N TYR A 428 -2.49 10.04 16.86
CA TYR A 428 -2.93 11.36 17.29
C TYR A 428 -4.41 11.35 17.71
N ASP A 429 -5.29 10.68 16.97
CA ASP A 429 -6.71 10.52 17.32
C ASP A 429 -6.88 9.77 18.63
N LYS A 430 -6.02 8.80 18.93
CA LYS A 430 -5.97 8.16 20.25
C LYS A 430 -5.64 9.15 21.36
N ALA A 431 -4.72 10.08 21.10
CA ALA A 431 -4.41 11.14 22.06
C ALA A 431 -5.60 12.09 22.27
N CYS A 432 -6.31 12.47 21.19
CA CYS A 432 -7.55 13.25 21.27
C CYS A 432 -8.63 12.53 22.09
N LEU A 433 -8.81 11.23 21.84
CA LEU A 433 -9.79 10.42 22.59
C LEU A 433 -9.48 10.40 24.09
N PHE A 434 -8.22 10.17 24.48
CA PHE A 434 -7.81 10.23 25.88
C PHE A 434 -7.96 11.63 26.50
N ALA A 435 -7.66 12.69 25.75
CA ALA A 435 -7.82 14.05 26.19
C ALA A 435 -9.30 14.39 26.47
N ARG A 436 -10.22 13.98 25.59
CA ARG A 436 -11.66 14.12 25.78
C ARG A 436 -12.20 13.28 26.96
N MET A 437 -11.56 12.15 27.27
CA MET A 437 -11.83 11.36 28.49
C MET A 437 -11.28 12.00 29.77
N GLY A 438 -10.49 13.05 29.67
CA GLY A 438 -9.78 13.66 30.81
C GLY A 438 -8.59 12.81 31.31
N ARG A 439 -8.14 11.81 30.54
CA ARG A 439 -7.03 10.92 30.84
C ARG A 439 -5.71 11.54 30.35
N THR A 440 -5.29 12.56 31.07
CA THR A 440 -4.20 13.46 30.66
C THR A 440 -2.85 12.76 30.42
N GLU A 441 -2.46 11.83 31.32
CA GLU A 441 -1.20 11.09 31.22
C GLU A 441 -1.21 10.16 30.00
N ASP A 442 -2.31 9.46 29.77
CA ASP A 442 -2.50 8.57 28.63
C ASP A 442 -2.51 9.36 27.31
N ALA A 443 -3.13 10.55 27.30
CA ALA A 443 -3.15 11.43 26.13
C ALA A 443 -1.74 11.92 25.75
N ILE A 444 -0.90 12.31 26.73
CA ILE A 444 0.50 12.70 26.49
C ILE A 444 1.31 11.52 25.96
N GLN A 445 1.10 10.32 26.51
CA GLN A 445 1.79 9.11 26.05
C GLN A 445 1.39 8.75 24.61
N ALA A 446 0.09 8.79 24.27
CA ALA A 446 -0.39 8.54 22.92
C ALA A 446 0.13 9.60 21.93
N LEU A 447 0.21 10.87 22.35
CA LEU A 447 0.82 11.93 21.54
C LEU A 447 2.32 11.70 21.29
N GLU A 448 3.04 11.19 22.28
CA GLU A 448 4.45 10.80 22.13
C GLU A 448 4.59 9.63 21.14
N GLU A 449 3.67 8.66 21.18
CA GLU A 449 3.62 7.58 20.20
C GLU A 449 3.34 8.11 18.78
N ALA A 450 2.41 9.05 18.62
CA ALA A 450 2.17 9.72 17.35
C ALA A 450 3.44 10.41 16.81
N PHE A 451 4.18 11.12 17.66
CA PHE A 451 5.45 11.74 17.26
C PHE A 451 6.52 10.71 16.87
N LYS A 452 6.63 9.60 17.58
CA LYS A 452 7.52 8.48 17.22
C LYS A 452 7.18 7.87 15.89
N LYS A 453 5.89 7.91 15.50
CA LYS A 453 5.38 7.47 14.21
C LYS A 453 5.48 8.52 13.10
N GLY A 454 6.03 9.69 13.37
CA GLY A 454 6.25 10.74 12.37
C GLY A 454 5.23 11.87 12.37
N PHE A 455 4.25 11.91 13.28
CA PHE A 455 3.32 13.03 13.38
C PHE A 455 4.08 14.33 13.67
N ARG A 456 3.90 15.38 12.83
CA ARG A 456 4.62 16.66 12.93
C ARG A 456 3.72 17.87 12.68
N ARG A 457 2.40 17.71 12.78
CA ARG A 457 1.42 18.78 12.53
C ARG A 457 1.32 19.73 13.75
N PHE A 458 2.44 20.36 14.11
CA PHE A 458 2.49 21.24 15.29
C PHE A 458 1.54 22.44 15.23
N ALA A 459 1.35 22.99 14.03
CA ALA A 459 0.41 24.08 13.82
C ALA A 459 -1.06 23.64 14.08
N HIS A 460 -1.40 22.40 13.73
CA HIS A 460 -2.69 21.81 14.07
C HIS A 460 -2.84 21.64 15.59
N LEU A 461 -1.85 21.07 16.27
CA LEU A 461 -1.85 20.91 17.72
C LEU A 461 -2.07 22.22 18.50
N GLU A 462 -1.60 23.35 17.98
CA GLU A 462 -1.76 24.66 18.59
C GLU A 462 -3.22 25.17 18.60
N HIS A 463 -4.04 24.64 17.67
CA HIS A 463 -5.40 25.15 17.44
C HIS A 463 -6.49 24.08 17.66
N ASP A 464 -6.12 22.83 17.92
CA ASP A 464 -7.06 21.74 18.15
C ASP A 464 -7.67 21.82 19.55
N ASN A 465 -9.00 21.96 19.64
CA ASN A 465 -9.72 22.07 20.90
C ASN A 465 -9.59 20.83 21.79
N ASP A 466 -9.40 19.66 21.23
CA ASP A 466 -9.22 18.43 22.00
C ASP A 466 -7.95 18.48 22.86
N MET A 467 -6.95 19.29 22.45
CA MET A 467 -5.70 19.51 23.17
C MET A 467 -5.78 20.62 24.25
N ASP A 468 -6.89 21.35 24.38
CA ASP A 468 -7.03 22.50 25.30
C ASP A 468 -6.69 22.15 26.75
N THR A 469 -7.09 20.97 27.20
CA THR A 469 -6.85 20.49 28.57
C THR A 469 -5.37 20.19 28.81
N LEU A 470 -4.61 19.93 27.76
CA LEU A 470 -3.18 19.56 27.80
C LEU A 470 -2.24 20.75 27.61
N ARG A 471 -2.64 21.78 26.83
CA ARG A 471 -1.77 22.87 26.38
C ARG A 471 -1.00 23.60 27.50
N ASN A 472 -1.56 23.68 28.67
CA ASN A 472 -0.94 24.40 29.79
C ASN A 472 -0.01 23.51 30.64
N LEU A 473 -0.01 22.20 30.43
CA LEU A 473 0.79 21.26 31.21
C LEU A 473 2.27 21.35 30.85
N PRO A 474 3.16 21.34 31.85
CA PRO A 474 4.59 21.35 31.61
C PRO A 474 5.06 20.18 30.75
N GLU A 475 4.52 18.99 30.97
CA GLU A 475 4.84 17.75 30.27
C GLU A 475 4.48 17.85 28.79
N TYR A 476 3.30 18.37 28.46
CA TYR A 476 2.87 18.63 27.08
C TYR A 476 3.81 19.62 26.39
N LYS A 477 4.14 20.75 27.05
CA LYS A 477 5.04 21.76 26.49
C LYS A 477 6.44 21.20 26.25
N ALA A 478 6.95 20.40 27.18
CA ALA A 478 8.25 19.74 27.04
C ALA A 478 8.27 18.78 25.87
N LEU A 479 7.22 17.95 25.71
CA LEU A 479 7.05 17.01 24.62
C LEU A 479 7.01 17.73 23.27
N ILE A 480 6.19 18.77 23.14
CA ILE A 480 6.12 19.57 21.90
C ILE A 480 7.48 20.18 21.56
N GLN A 481 8.17 20.77 22.54
CA GLN A 481 9.47 21.39 22.32
C GLN A 481 10.50 20.35 21.90
N GLU A 482 10.52 19.20 22.56
CA GLU A 482 11.43 18.10 22.23
C GLU A 482 11.32 17.69 20.75
N TYR A 483 10.10 17.51 20.23
CA TYR A 483 9.90 17.05 18.86
C TYR A 483 9.88 18.17 17.80
N LYS A 484 9.65 19.46 18.19
CA LYS A 484 9.87 20.62 17.31
C LYS A 484 11.34 20.85 17.00
N ASP A 485 12.21 20.63 17.99
CA ASP A 485 13.66 20.85 17.86
C ASP A 485 14.41 19.64 17.30
N LYS A 486 13.79 18.45 17.36
CA LYS A 486 14.32 17.29 16.66
C LYS A 486 14.02 17.47 15.17
N PRO A 487 15.03 17.45 14.29
CA PRO A 487 14.76 17.13 12.90
C PRO A 487 13.92 15.85 12.89
N VAL A 488 13.10 15.65 11.89
CA VAL A 488 12.49 14.34 11.62
C VAL A 488 13.67 13.38 11.63
N GLU A 489 13.87 12.68 12.75
CA GLU A 489 15.08 11.87 12.90
C GLU A 489 14.97 10.81 11.80
N GLU A 490 15.83 10.95 10.80
CA GLU A 490 16.52 9.82 10.28
C GLU A 490 16.94 8.97 11.49
N GLN A 491 16.10 7.98 11.87
CA GLN A 491 16.55 6.88 12.73
C GLN A 491 17.40 5.94 11.86
N VAL A 492 18.42 6.52 11.27
CA VAL A 492 19.60 5.82 10.81
C VAL A 492 20.77 6.72 11.20
N GLU A 493 21.69 6.19 11.97
CA GLU A 493 23.05 6.66 11.89
C GLU A 493 23.37 6.72 10.38
N GLU A 494 23.25 7.91 9.78
CA GLU A 494 23.99 8.17 8.57
C GLU A 494 25.44 7.89 8.93
N PRO A 495 26.11 6.94 8.24
CA PRO A 495 27.54 7.05 8.22
C PRO A 495 27.79 8.45 7.66
N GLU A 496 28.54 9.29 8.39
CA GLU A 496 29.03 10.58 7.88
C GLU A 496 29.53 10.35 6.46
N ILE A 497 28.69 10.66 5.48
CA ILE A 497 29.10 10.69 4.09
C ILE A 497 29.72 12.08 3.90
N THR A 498 30.99 12.17 4.23
CA THR A 498 31.83 13.15 3.60
C THR A 498 31.73 12.88 2.10
N ILE A 499 31.07 13.77 1.37
CA ILE A 499 31.09 13.82 -0.09
C ILE A 499 32.53 14.21 -0.49
N GLU A 500 33.44 13.26 -0.34
CA GLU A 500 34.57 13.20 -1.24
C GLU A 500 34.03 12.51 -2.49
N THR A 501 34.19 13.14 -3.64
CA THR A 501 33.96 12.54 -4.96
C THR A 501 34.70 11.23 -5.01
N ALA A 502 34.03 10.13 -4.65
CA ALA A 502 34.66 8.83 -4.59
C ALA A 502 34.91 8.39 -6.03
N GLU A 503 36.18 8.38 -6.43
CA GLU A 503 36.61 7.68 -7.63
C GLU A 503 36.13 6.23 -7.53
N ALA A 504 35.51 5.72 -8.60
CA ALA A 504 35.01 4.36 -8.65
C ALA A 504 36.10 3.38 -8.25
N LEU A 505 35.89 2.60 -7.20
CA LEU A 505 36.84 1.62 -6.70
C LEU A 505 36.92 0.47 -7.74
N VAL A 506 38.09 0.27 -8.31
CA VAL A 506 38.32 -0.80 -9.25
C VAL A 506 39.16 -1.88 -8.58
N SER A 507 38.57 -3.05 -8.36
CA SER A 507 39.27 -4.17 -7.73
C SER A 507 39.42 -5.33 -8.72
N GLU A 508 40.67 -5.82 -8.91
CA GLU A 508 40.99 -6.99 -9.75
C GLU A 508 41.21 -8.20 -8.86
N ILE A 509 40.44 -9.26 -9.09
CA ILE A 509 40.47 -10.49 -8.31
C ILE A 509 40.88 -11.66 -9.21
N ARG A 510 41.94 -12.36 -8.87
CA ARG A 510 42.30 -13.60 -9.53
C ARG A 510 41.38 -14.72 -9.11
N MET A 511 40.72 -15.29 -10.08
CA MET A 511 39.83 -16.44 -9.91
C MET A 511 40.55 -17.74 -10.27
N LYS A 512 40.04 -18.84 -9.72
CA LYS A 512 40.49 -20.17 -10.09
C LYS A 512 39.42 -20.86 -10.94
N LYS A 513 39.74 -21.18 -12.16
CA LYS A 513 38.83 -21.93 -13.03
C LYS A 513 38.69 -23.37 -12.55
N MET A 514 37.46 -23.83 -12.38
CA MET A 514 37.09 -25.14 -11.88
C MET A 514 36.74 -26.10 -13.05
N PRO A 515 36.84 -27.42 -12.85
CA PRO A 515 36.26 -28.36 -13.78
C PRO A 515 34.77 -28.13 -13.96
N GLY A 516 34.29 -27.92 -15.18
CA GLY A 516 32.87 -27.58 -15.45
C GLY A 516 32.66 -26.12 -15.88
N GLY A 517 33.72 -25.27 -15.85
CA GLY A 517 33.67 -23.92 -16.42
C GLY A 517 33.29 -22.81 -15.45
N THR A 518 32.97 -23.12 -14.20
CA THR A 518 32.75 -22.16 -13.14
C THR A 518 34.03 -21.59 -12.56
N TYR A 519 33.93 -20.48 -11.83
CA TYR A 519 35.05 -19.81 -11.18
C TYR A 519 34.96 -19.82 -9.69
N GLU A 520 36.03 -20.20 -8.98
CA GLU A 520 36.19 -20.05 -7.55
C GLU A 520 36.81 -18.67 -7.25
N VAL A 521 36.16 -17.90 -6.39
CA VAL A 521 36.51 -16.53 -6.00
C VAL A 521 36.89 -16.49 -4.53
N PRO A 522 38.08 -15.96 -4.17
CA PRO A 522 38.44 -15.76 -2.77
C PRO A 522 37.64 -14.60 -2.19
N CYS A 523 37.05 -14.82 -1.03
CA CYS A 523 36.36 -13.75 -0.28
C CYS A 523 36.50 -13.97 1.23
N THR A 524 36.16 -12.97 2.03
CA THR A 524 36.04 -13.12 3.48
C THR A 524 34.61 -12.88 3.91
N ILE A 525 34.12 -13.68 4.85
CA ILE A 525 32.82 -13.51 5.50
C ILE A 525 33.02 -13.28 6.97
N ASN A 526 32.63 -12.12 7.47
CA ASN A 526 32.87 -11.70 8.86
C ASN A 526 34.34 -11.87 9.29
N GLY A 527 35.26 -11.63 8.34
CA GLY A 527 36.71 -11.82 8.54
C GLY A 527 37.23 -13.24 8.34
N LEU A 528 36.38 -14.25 8.11
CA LEU A 528 36.80 -15.63 7.83
C LEU A 528 37.09 -15.78 6.32
N PRO A 529 38.35 -16.11 5.91
CA PRO A 529 38.67 -16.36 4.51
C PRO A 529 37.99 -17.64 4.01
N LEU A 530 37.21 -17.52 2.95
CA LEU A 530 36.49 -18.61 2.30
C LEU A 530 36.67 -18.51 0.78
N LYS A 531 36.22 -19.55 0.08
CA LYS A 531 36.26 -19.62 -1.39
C LYS A 531 34.86 -19.94 -1.87
N PHE A 532 34.33 -19.09 -2.70
CA PHE A 532 33.00 -19.22 -3.23
C PHE A 532 33.00 -19.48 -4.71
N ILE A 533 32.05 -20.22 -5.21
CA ILE A 533 31.76 -20.31 -6.62
C ILE A 533 30.95 -19.09 -7.02
N PHE A 534 31.42 -18.38 -8.03
CA PHE A 534 30.69 -17.30 -8.67
C PHE A 534 29.55 -17.91 -9.49
N ASP A 535 28.32 -17.67 -9.08
CA ASP A 535 27.13 -18.29 -9.68
C ASP A 535 25.99 -17.28 -9.84
N THR A 536 25.80 -16.80 -11.07
CA THR A 536 24.69 -15.89 -11.42
C THR A 536 23.32 -16.57 -11.44
N GLY A 537 23.27 -17.89 -11.30
CA GLY A 537 22.02 -18.65 -11.19
C GLY A 537 21.55 -18.87 -9.75
N ALA A 538 22.39 -18.54 -8.75
CA ALA A 538 22.01 -18.58 -7.35
C ALA A 538 21.43 -17.22 -6.93
N SER A 539 20.29 -17.20 -6.26
CA SER A 539 19.67 -15.97 -5.77
C SER A 539 20.42 -15.35 -4.59
N ASP A 540 20.97 -16.18 -3.71
CA ASP A 540 21.60 -15.76 -2.45
C ASP A 540 23.04 -16.20 -2.29
N VAL A 541 23.73 -15.67 -1.27
CA VAL A 541 24.95 -16.30 -0.74
C VAL A 541 24.56 -17.61 -0.08
N ILE A 542 25.16 -18.71 -0.54
CA ILE A 542 24.88 -20.04 0.03
C ILE A 542 26.08 -20.51 0.85
N LEU A 543 25.83 -20.84 2.12
CA LEU A 543 26.75 -21.50 3.02
C LEU A 543 26.32 -22.96 3.24
N SER A 544 27.29 -23.86 3.35
CA SER A 544 26.96 -25.21 3.82
C SER A 544 26.74 -25.22 5.33
N SER A 545 26.07 -26.26 5.82
CA SER A 545 25.93 -26.44 7.29
C SER A 545 27.27 -26.65 8.00
N VAL A 546 28.31 -27.07 7.30
CA VAL A 546 29.65 -27.26 7.86
C VAL A 546 30.32 -25.92 8.16
N GLU A 547 30.33 -25.00 7.16
CA GLU A 547 30.90 -23.67 7.33
C GLU A 547 30.09 -22.85 8.33
N ALA A 548 28.78 -22.88 8.28
CA ALA A 548 27.93 -22.15 9.23
C ALA A 548 28.16 -22.62 10.67
N ASN A 549 28.28 -23.93 10.91
CA ASN A 549 28.63 -24.46 12.23
C ASN A 549 30.04 -24.12 12.68
N PHE A 550 31.02 -24.09 11.74
CA PHE A 550 32.36 -23.64 12.05
C PHE A 550 32.36 -22.15 12.44
N MET A 551 31.64 -21.34 11.70
CA MET A 551 31.53 -19.89 11.97
C MET A 551 30.87 -19.63 13.33
N LEU A 552 29.82 -20.37 13.70
CA LEU A 552 29.19 -20.31 15.02
C LEU A 552 30.15 -20.68 16.16
N LYS A 553 30.91 -21.76 15.98
CA LYS A 553 31.85 -22.26 17.02
C LYS A 553 33.05 -21.36 17.25
N ASN A 554 33.38 -20.51 16.28
CA ASN A 554 34.56 -19.65 16.29
C ASN A 554 34.18 -18.16 16.30
N ASP A 555 32.97 -17.81 16.71
CA ASP A 555 32.47 -16.46 16.92
C ASP A 555 32.42 -15.57 15.65
N TYR A 556 32.48 -16.16 14.45
CA TYR A 556 32.23 -15.46 13.18
C TYR A 556 30.72 -15.23 12.93
N LEU A 557 29.87 -16.05 13.52
CA LEU A 557 28.42 -15.90 13.60
C LEU A 557 27.97 -16.12 15.05
N SER A 558 26.84 -15.55 15.41
CA SER A 558 26.17 -15.76 16.70
C SER A 558 24.75 -16.30 16.49
N GLU A 559 24.12 -16.83 17.52
CA GLU A 559 22.73 -17.29 17.47
C GLU A 559 21.75 -16.15 17.07
N LYS A 560 22.12 -14.89 17.38
CA LYS A 560 21.33 -13.71 17.03
C LYS A 560 21.36 -13.38 15.52
N ASP A 561 22.34 -13.89 14.81
CA ASP A 561 22.48 -13.70 13.37
C ASP A 561 21.57 -14.64 12.58
N PHE A 562 20.94 -15.64 13.23
CA PHE A 562 19.96 -16.53 12.63
C PHE A 562 18.57 -15.88 12.66
N LYS A 563 17.97 -15.69 11.47
CA LYS A 563 16.70 -14.95 11.27
C LYS A 563 15.50 -15.86 11.05
N GLY A 564 15.71 -17.14 10.79
CA GLY A 564 14.64 -18.10 10.52
C GLY A 564 15.06 -19.23 9.60
N SER A 565 14.08 -19.86 8.96
CA SER A 565 14.32 -20.93 7.99
C SER A 565 13.62 -20.60 6.67
N ARG A 566 14.24 -20.99 5.55
CA ARG A 566 13.71 -20.80 4.18
C ARG A 566 13.75 -22.13 3.43
N ARG A 567 12.79 -22.31 2.52
CA ARG A 567 12.82 -23.40 1.54
C ARG A 567 13.41 -22.88 0.24
N TYR A 568 14.25 -23.68 -0.38
CA TYR A 568 14.87 -23.35 -1.67
C TYR A 568 14.47 -24.35 -2.72
N LEU A 569 14.33 -23.87 -3.95
CA LEU A 569 14.29 -24.74 -5.13
C LEU A 569 15.73 -24.93 -5.59
N THR A 570 16.24 -26.17 -5.54
CA THR A 570 17.56 -26.51 -6.03
C THR A 570 17.54 -26.65 -7.56
N ALA A 571 18.69 -26.54 -8.23
CA ALA A 571 18.81 -26.58 -9.69
C ALA A 571 18.22 -27.87 -10.32
N ASP A 572 18.09 -28.94 -9.55
CA ASP A 572 17.46 -30.21 -9.98
C ASP A 572 15.94 -30.24 -9.74
N GLY A 573 15.35 -29.11 -9.26
CA GLY A 573 13.91 -28.98 -9.03
C GLY A 573 13.43 -29.56 -7.69
N THR A 574 14.32 -29.95 -6.78
CA THR A 574 13.95 -30.42 -5.44
C THR A 574 13.83 -29.23 -4.46
N ILE A 575 12.98 -29.37 -3.45
CA ILE A 575 12.83 -28.39 -2.39
C ILE A 575 13.72 -28.77 -1.21
N ALA A 576 14.68 -27.92 -0.86
CA ALA A 576 15.54 -28.06 0.31
C ALA A 576 15.17 -27.03 1.39
N ASN A 577 15.30 -27.39 2.65
CA ASN A 577 15.17 -26.48 3.78
C ASN A 577 16.55 -25.97 4.20
N GLY A 578 16.66 -24.69 4.52
CA GLY A 578 17.85 -24.11 5.10
C GLY A 578 17.54 -23.00 6.09
N ALA A 579 18.55 -22.56 6.84
CA ALA A 579 18.43 -21.43 7.74
C ALA A 579 18.86 -20.14 7.02
N ILE A 580 18.21 -19.03 7.40
CA ILE A 580 18.65 -17.68 6.98
C ILE A 580 19.58 -17.14 8.05
N VAL A 581 20.73 -16.62 7.64
CA VAL A 581 21.69 -15.97 8.54
C VAL A 581 22.04 -14.59 8.02
N ARG A 582 22.19 -13.61 8.91
CA ARG A 582 22.73 -12.30 8.60
C ARG A 582 24.23 -12.31 8.72
N ILE A 583 24.92 -12.05 7.62
CA ILE A 583 26.34 -11.86 7.55
C ILE A 583 26.65 -10.36 7.71
N LYS A 584 27.50 -10.00 8.69
CA LYS A 584 27.83 -8.59 8.94
C LYS A 584 28.61 -7.97 7.79
N GLU A 585 29.53 -8.73 7.19
CA GLU A 585 30.30 -8.28 6.04
C GLU A 585 30.72 -9.43 5.11
N VAL A 586 30.70 -9.14 3.82
CA VAL A 586 31.29 -9.94 2.76
C VAL A 586 32.29 -9.09 2.02
N LYS A 587 33.57 -9.50 1.99
CA LYS A 587 34.61 -8.78 1.28
C LYS A 587 35.15 -9.59 0.13
N VAL A 588 35.18 -9.00 -1.06
CA VAL A 588 35.73 -9.58 -2.30
C VAL A 588 36.70 -8.58 -2.92
N GLY A 589 37.98 -8.91 -2.95
CA GLY A 589 39.03 -7.95 -3.29
C GLY A 589 39.05 -6.78 -2.30
N ASP A 590 38.95 -5.56 -2.81
CA ASP A 590 38.92 -4.33 -2.01
C ASP A 590 37.51 -3.87 -1.67
N VAL A 591 36.47 -4.51 -2.24
CA VAL A 591 35.09 -4.17 -2.01
C VAL A 591 34.53 -4.94 -0.84
N THR A 592 33.92 -4.23 0.10
CA THR A 592 33.25 -4.78 1.29
C THR A 592 31.77 -4.40 1.28
N LEU A 593 30.90 -5.41 1.32
CA LEU A 593 29.46 -5.26 1.48
C LEU A 593 29.06 -5.62 2.89
N LYS A 594 28.14 -4.87 3.48
CA LYS A 594 27.65 -5.09 4.84
C LYS A 594 26.19 -5.56 4.83
N ASN A 595 25.79 -6.22 5.92
CA ASN A 595 24.40 -6.65 6.15
C ASN A 595 23.85 -7.54 5.02
N ILE A 596 24.54 -8.64 4.75
CA ILE A 596 24.17 -9.59 3.70
C ILE A 596 23.35 -10.72 4.30
N GLU A 597 22.21 -11.03 3.71
CA GLU A 597 21.51 -12.28 4.00
C GLU A 597 22.20 -13.44 3.26
N ALA A 598 22.37 -14.55 3.95
CA ALA A 598 22.88 -15.79 3.39
C ALA A 598 21.99 -16.96 3.81
N SER A 599 21.96 -17.93 2.94
CA SER A 599 21.21 -19.14 3.11
C SER A 599 22.12 -20.29 3.55
N VAL A 600 21.84 -20.89 4.68
CA VAL A 600 22.57 -22.09 5.15
C VAL A 600 21.78 -23.34 4.75
N VAL A 601 22.29 -24.06 3.75
CA VAL A 601 21.66 -25.30 3.31
C VAL A 601 22.09 -26.48 4.17
N ASN A 602 21.13 -27.35 4.50
CA ASN A 602 21.38 -28.55 5.30
C ASN A 602 22.03 -29.67 4.47
N SER A 603 23.20 -29.36 3.90
CA SER A 603 24.01 -30.31 3.14
C SER A 603 25.48 -30.08 3.46
N GLN A 604 26.17 -31.17 3.82
CA GLN A 604 27.62 -31.13 4.11
C GLN A 604 28.50 -30.97 2.85
N LYS A 605 27.89 -31.14 1.67
CA LYS A 605 28.62 -31.08 0.37
C LYS A 605 28.09 -29.95 -0.53
N ALA A 606 27.24 -29.07 0.00
CA ALA A 606 26.77 -27.95 -0.79
C ALA A 606 27.96 -27.03 -1.13
N PRO A 607 28.10 -26.60 -2.38
CA PRO A 607 29.11 -25.61 -2.71
C PRO A 607 28.77 -24.29 -2.04
N LEU A 608 29.82 -23.52 -1.69
CA LEU A 608 29.63 -22.13 -1.27
C LEU A 608 29.39 -21.32 -2.53
N LEU A 609 28.22 -20.64 -2.61
CA LEU A 609 27.86 -19.87 -3.80
C LEU A 609 27.77 -18.38 -3.45
N LEU A 610 28.33 -17.55 -4.33
CA LEU A 610 28.18 -16.11 -4.32
C LEU A 610 27.09 -15.75 -5.35
N GLY A 611 25.88 -15.54 -4.88
CA GLY A 611 24.68 -15.38 -5.71
C GLY A 611 24.32 -13.94 -6.01
N GLN A 612 23.20 -13.77 -6.71
CA GLN A 612 22.73 -12.51 -7.27
C GLN A 612 22.59 -11.40 -6.22
N SER A 613 22.07 -11.72 -5.04
CA SER A 613 21.86 -10.74 -3.95
C SER A 613 23.12 -9.97 -3.52
N VAL A 614 24.30 -10.56 -3.77
CA VAL A 614 25.59 -9.93 -3.51
C VAL A 614 26.21 -9.38 -4.80
N LEU A 615 26.06 -10.12 -5.91
CA LEU A 615 26.65 -9.72 -7.19
C LEU A 615 26.08 -8.38 -7.67
N ASP A 616 24.79 -8.16 -7.53
CA ASP A 616 24.12 -6.91 -7.91
C ASP A 616 24.59 -5.70 -7.09
N ARG A 617 25.06 -5.94 -5.86
CA ARG A 617 25.58 -4.91 -4.98
C ARG A 617 27.05 -4.56 -5.24
N PHE A 618 27.78 -5.39 -5.96
CA PHE A 618 29.17 -5.09 -6.34
C PHE A 618 29.32 -4.10 -7.50
N GLY A 619 28.22 -3.69 -8.14
CA GLY A 619 28.25 -2.80 -9.30
C GLY A 619 28.59 -3.53 -10.58
N THR A 620 29.44 -2.95 -11.44
CA THR A 620 29.79 -3.59 -12.72
C THR A 620 30.87 -4.63 -12.53
N ILE A 621 30.55 -5.87 -12.88
CA ILE A 621 31.51 -7.00 -12.85
C ILE A 621 31.85 -7.38 -14.28
N THR A 622 33.16 -7.42 -14.61
CA THR A 622 33.68 -7.94 -15.88
C THR A 622 34.60 -9.12 -15.63
N ILE A 623 34.48 -10.15 -16.45
CA ILE A 623 35.29 -11.37 -16.34
C ILE A 623 36.17 -11.53 -17.58
N ASP A 624 37.47 -11.52 -17.36
CA ASP A 624 38.46 -11.95 -18.34
C ASP A 624 38.68 -13.46 -18.24
N ASN A 625 38.06 -14.20 -19.14
CA ASN A 625 38.11 -15.66 -19.15
C ASN A 625 39.50 -16.21 -19.55
N GLU A 626 40.31 -15.43 -20.30
CA GLU A 626 41.65 -15.84 -20.74
C GLU A 626 42.63 -15.79 -19.56
N ASN A 627 42.57 -14.71 -18.78
CA ASN A 627 43.47 -14.48 -17.66
C ASN A 627 42.91 -14.94 -16.31
N SER A 628 41.63 -15.35 -16.27
CA SER A 628 40.89 -15.70 -15.05
C SER A 628 40.88 -14.56 -14.03
N ILE A 629 40.62 -13.36 -14.50
CA ILE A 629 40.56 -12.15 -13.69
C ILE A 629 39.10 -11.64 -13.68
N MET A 630 38.57 -11.37 -12.48
CA MET A 630 37.34 -10.65 -12.30
C MET A 630 37.68 -9.20 -11.89
N THR A 631 37.12 -8.25 -12.61
CA THR A 631 37.26 -6.83 -12.29
C THR A 631 35.91 -6.35 -11.78
N ILE A 632 35.89 -5.83 -10.55
CA ILE A 632 34.72 -5.18 -9.93
C ILE A 632 34.95 -3.67 -10.03
N LYS A 633 34.02 -2.97 -10.71
CA LYS A 633 33.92 -1.51 -10.63
C LYS A 633 32.79 -1.18 -9.66
N TYR A 634 33.15 -0.94 -8.43
CA TYR A 634 32.25 -0.57 -7.36
C TYR A 634 32.26 0.94 -7.21
N THR A 635 31.11 1.55 -7.44
CA THR A 635 30.86 2.91 -6.98
C THR A 635 30.02 2.74 -5.71
N PRO A 636 30.52 3.21 -4.54
CA PRO A 636 29.66 3.20 -3.35
C PRO A 636 28.32 3.84 -3.74
N ARG A 637 27.26 3.08 -3.61
CA ARG A 637 25.90 3.62 -3.80
C ARG A 637 25.54 4.18 -2.44
N ASP A 638 25.42 5.52 -2.38
CA ASP A 638 24.86 6.26 -1.25
C ASP A 638 23.46 5.77 -0.94
#